data_a98a56f1f0fffa6a9b5e1e13a2efe0ce
#
_entry.id   a98a56f1f0fffa6a9b5e1e13a2efe0ce
#
_cell.length_a   1.000
_cell.length_b   1.000
_cell.length_c   1.000
_cell.angle_alpha   90.00
_cell.angle_beta   90.00
_cell.angle_gamma   90.00
#
_symmetry.space_group_name_H-M   'P 1'
#
loop_
_entity.id
_entity.type
_entity.pdbx_description
1 polymer ?
#
loop_
_entity_poly.entity_id
_entity_poly.type
_entity_poly.pdbx_seq_one_letter_code
_entity_poly.pdbx_strand_id
1 'polypeptide(L)'
;MHDNRNKNAMKRVEKGMMKANSTRNLFAMSAIILTTFMITTVFSLAINYIENMDLMQMRTLGTAADVSLAMPTKEQEQQITSLDYVKTVGVRYMAGSISRKNAEGREFSIVLQYYDTTEWEKHYQKAISGFVGKYPANENEIMLSEGALSQLGIKAPELYMEIPLSYSDRNGRQERIFTLSGWFHSYTGTGMGFVSESYCKNAGCTMVEDGVLSLSLKKMPDDFLRLQRDVKLNENQFWDGAVLMKSSSGSVVAMVIFLVMFIIGSGYLLIYNVLYVSISKDTRFYGLMKTLGTTQTQIKSLVKRQAIKFACIGIPIGILLATTVSFGFVPLFLEKGFNQGKSAMEAVVFFHPSIYILSILFSAFTVWIACNAPAKAAAKTSPIEALKYQNFAPQKTKNRNSKNGGKLYIMAFHNVFRDKKRAILVFMSLFMGITMILGVNGIVGSYKAENYVKQYMDYNFEYADIQVRQYEQLQKEVPQFDEHFIEQIEQIEGIKNVEIQKTVWAGIDFDESDFRDFMKIKYEDSSYKANRQSYEQMLAGLRAYANAGEYGCYITTLMDERILEEYNENHPKTAIDLEAFWRGEIVITGWDNSNYNAPNAALVGKTLTLTAKSADGKATDFLVGGAFDFMDDTNRLSTTIGHHKMVEIVPDIIYVSEAGMERLTGEALISGIGVDIEDINDLERVDSELQGINRTLTTAEWDFKSTVDTVEQFNQMIYAQKLLGNGVAALLIVIGLINFVNVMVTGVAARKNEFAIMESIGTTKKQLRKILTVEGGIYALISTLLILTFGNAFLMLVADAVPNLADYAVFEYPIGLVIRLIAAIFVICLSVPGIVYKLISNETVIERMRSFDN
;
A
#
# COMPACT_ATOMS: atom_id res chain seq x y z
N MET A 1 29.88 -57.79 0.72
CA MET A 1 29.70 -56.84 -0.41
C MET A 1 30.49 -55.58 -0.12
N HIS A 2 31.60 -55.39 -0.83
CA HIS A 2 32.45 -54.19 -0.69
C HIS A 2 31.64 -52.94 -1.14
N ASP A 3 31.47 -52.01 -0.22
CA ASP A 3 30.90 -50.69 -0.47
C ASP A 3 31.84 -49.91 -1.39
N ASN A 4 31.61 -50.01 -2.70
CA ASN A 4 32.47 -49.38 -3.68
C ASN A 4 32.26 -47.85 -3.70
N ARG A 5 32.84 -47.19 -2.67
CA ARG A 5 32.84 -45.73 -2.49
C ARG A 5 33.80 -44.99 -3.42
N ASN A 6 33.91 -45.38 -4.67
CA ASN A 6 34.82 -44.70 -5.61
C ASN A 6 34.24 -43.35 -6.01
N LYS A 7 34.31 -42.35 -5.11
CA LYS A 7 33.84 -40.97 -5.33
C LYS A 7 34.46 -40.35 -6.60
N ASN A 8 35.64 -40.76 -6.98
CA ASN A 8 36.35 -40.22 -8.16
C ASN A 8 35.78 -40.78 -9.47
N ALA A 9 35.35 -42.03 -9.51
CA ALA A 9 34.66 -42.60 -10.67
C ALA A 9 33.30 -41.93 -10.87
N MET A 10 32.54 -41.73 -9.81
CA MET A 10 31.22 -41.03 -9.90
C MET A 10 31.38 -39.57 -10.36
N LYS A 11 32.42 -38.85 -9.92
CA LYS A 11 32.74 -37.50 -10.41
C LYS A 11 33.08 -37.47 -11.92
N ARG A 12 33.83 -38.46 -12.41
CA ARG A 12 34.15 -38.57 -13.86
C ARG A 12 32.89 -38.84 -14.68
N VAL A 13 32.05 -39.77 -14.24
CA VAL A 13 30.75 -40.04 -14.87
C VAL A 13 29.86 -38.80 -14.90
N GLU A 14 29.76 -38.09 -13.80
CA GLU A 14 29.00 -36.83 -13.70
C GLU A 14 29.51 -35.78 -14.71
N LYS A 15 30.83 -35.58 -14.79
CA LYS A 15 31.46 -34.64 -15.74
C LYS A 15 31.20 -35.03 -17.19
N GLY A 16 31.30 -36.35 -17.51
CA GLY A 16 30.99 -36.88 -18.84
C GLY A 16 29.54 -36.68 -19.24
N MET A 17 28.56 -36.96 -18.33
CA MET A 17 27.12 -36.72 -18.55
C MET A 17 26.82 -35.24 -18.77
N MET A 18 27.41 -34.36 -17.99
CA MET A 18 27.21 -32.92 -18.15
C MET A 18 27.73 -32.43 -19.51
N LYS A 19 28.85 -32.91 -20.00
CA LYS A 19 29.39 -32.53 -21.29
C LYS A 19 28.57 -33.10 -22.47
N ALA A 20 28.11 -34.33 -22.37
CA ALA A 20 27.31 -34.99 -23.41
C ALA A 20 25.89 -34.39 -23.58
N ASN A 21 25.37 -33.74 -22.53
CA ASN A 21 23.99 -33.25 -22.51
C ASN A 21 23.90 -31.70 -22.34
N SER A 22 24.80 -30.94 -22.98
CA SER A 22 24.94 -29.49 -22.80
C SER A 22 23.65 -28.70 -23.01
N THR A 23 22.92 -28.94 -24.11
CA THR A 23 21.66 -28.24 -24.43
C THR A 23 20.58 -28.47 -23.34
N ARG A 24 20.45 -29.72 -22.87
CA ARG A 24 19.50 -30.08 -21.84
C ARG A 24 19.85 -29.46 -20.48
N ASN A 25 21.14 -29.45 -20.16
CA ASN A 25 21.66 -28.81 -18.94
C ASN A 25 21.39 -27.31 -18.96
N LEU A 26 21.48 -26.68 -20.14
CA LEU A 26 21.13 -25.28 -20.32
C LEU A 26 19.65 -25.04 -19.98
N PHE A 27 18.73 -25.87 -20.46
CA PHE A 27 17.31 -25.75 -20.10
C PHE A 27 17.06 -25.90 -18.59
N ALA A 28 17.72 -26.86 -17.93
CA ALA A 28 17.60 -27.04 -16.48
C ALA A 28 18.14 -25.84 -15.71
N MET A 29 19.26 -25.29 -16.15
CA MET A 29 19.89 -24.12 -15.57
C MET A 29 19.04 -22.87 -15.80
N SER A 30 18.51 -22.67 -17.02
CA SER A 30 17.59 -21.56 -17.32
C SER A 30 16.32 -21.59 -16.47
N ALA A 31 15.78 -22.77 -16.16
CA ALA A 31 14.65 -22.91 -15.27
C ALA A 31 14.98 -22.42 -13.84
N ILE A 32 16.16 -22.76 -13.34
CA ILE A 32 16.63 -22.29 -12.01
C ILE A 32 16.91 -20.80 -12.04
N ILE A 33 17.59 -20.29 -13.08
CA ILE A 33 17.85 -18.85 -13.27
C ILE A 33 16.54 -18.07 -13.23
N LEU A 34 15.55 -18.49 -14.04
CA LEU A 34 14.27 -17.79 -14.14
C LEU A 34 13.48 -17.83 -12.83
N THR A 35 13.46 -18.98 -12.13
CA THR A 35 12.82 -19.12 -10.84
C THR A 35 13.47 -18.22 -9.79
N THR A 36 14.82 -18.22 -9.72
CA THR A 36 15.57 -17.38 -8.78
C THR A 36 15.40 -15.91 -9.11
N PHE A 37 15.48 -15.55 -10.39
CA PHE A 37 15.23 -14.19 -10.86
C PHE A 37 13.86 -13.69 -10.37
N MET A 38 12.80 -14.47 -10.59
CA MET A 38 11.44 -14.14 -10.18
C MET A 38 11.31 -13.98 -8.66
N ILE A 39 11.82 -14.94 -7.88
CA ILE A 39 11.77 -14.89 -6.41
C ILE A 39 12.50 -13.65 -5.89
N THR A 40 13.70 -13.39 -6.39
CA THR A 40 14.53 -12.24 -5.97
C THR A 40 13.86 -10.93 -6.37
N THR A 41 13.32 -10.82 -7.58
CA THR A 41 12.63 -9.62 -8.07
C THR A 41 11.40 -9.32 -7.23
N VAL A 42 10.58 -10.34 -6.92
CA VAL A 42 9.37 -10.14 -6.10
C VAL A 42 9.71 -9.74 -4.68
N PHE A 43 10.71 -10.39 -4.05
CA PHE A 43 11.14 -9.98 -2.71
C PHE A 43 11.75 -8.58 -2.70
N SER A 44 12.56 -8.25 -3.71
CA SER A 44 13.11 -6.90 -3.85
C SER A 44 12.02 -5.86 -4.00
N LEU A 45 11.05 -6.08 -4.88
CA LEU A 45 9.93 -5.16 -5.09
C LEU A 45 9.07 -5.01 -3.84
N ALA A 46 8.72 -6.12 -3.18
CA ALA A 46 7.88 -6.09 -1.98
C ALA A 46 8.55 -5.33 -0.82
N ILE A 47 9.83 -5.62 -0.56
CA ILE A 47 10.58 -4.95 0.53
C ILE A 47 10.79 -3.47 0.19
N ASN A 48 11.22 -3.15 -1.03
CA ASN A 48 11.39 -1.75 -1.44
C ASN A 48 10.06 -0.97 -1.40
N TYR A 49 8.94 -1.60 -1.74
CA TYR A 49 7.62 -0.97 -1.63
C TYR A 49 7.28 -0.65 -0.17
N ILE A 50 7.44 -1.62 0.74
CA ILE A 50 7.17 -1.41 2.17
C ILE A 50 8.08 -0.32 2.74
N GLU A 51 9.37 -0.38 2.47
CA GLU A 51 10.34 0.62 2.97
C GLU A 51 10.07 2.03 2.43
N ASN A 52 9.65 2.16 1.16
CA ASN A 52 9.28 3.45 0.60
C ASN A 52 7.95 3.96 1.16
N MET A 53 6.98 3.08 1.46
CA MET A 53 5.75 3.46 2.17
C MET A 53 6.07 3.97 3.58
N ASP A 54 6.92 3.27 4.32
CA ASP A 54 7.38 3.71 5.64
C ASP A 54 8.13 5.06 5.55
N LEU A 55 9.01 5.20 4.54
CA LEU A 55 9.73 6.44 4.29
C LEU A 55 8.79 7.60 3.92
N MET A 56 7.80 7.34 3.07
CA MET A 56 6.78 8.32 2.72
C MET A 56 6.01 8.78 3.96
N GLN A 57 5.58 7.85 4.80
CA GLN A 57 4.90 8.17 6.05
C GLN A 57 5.78 9.03 6.98
N MET A 58 7.06 8.65 7.16
CA MET A 58 8.01 9.45 7.96
C MET A 58 8.19 10.87 7.39
N ARG A 59 8.27 11.02 6.08
CA ARG A 59 8.44 12.31 5.41
C ARG A 59 7.18 13.19 5.51
N THR A 60 6.00 12.59 5.37
CA THR A 60 4.70 13.29 5.52
C THR A 60 4.51 13.77 6.96
N LEU A 61 4.86 12.95 7.94
CA LEU A 61 4.74 13.28 9.36
C LEU A 61 5.90 14.16 9.87
N GLY A 62 7.00 14.23 9.12
CA GLY A 62 8.20 14.96 9.55
C GLY A 62 8.98 14.27 10.67
N THR A 63 8.65 13.01 11.01
CA THR A 63 9.34 12.26 12.06
C THR A 63 9.26 10.76 11.84
N ALA A 64 10.26 10.03 12.34
CA ALA A 64 10.26 8.58 12.44
C ALA A 64 9.89 8.08 13.86
N ALA A 65 9.53 8.97 14.77
CA ALA A 65 9.02 8.61 16.09
C ALA A 65 7.62 7.99 15.96
N ASP A 66 7.30 7.05 16.86
CA ASP A 66 5.99 6.41 16.89
C ASP A 66 4.96 7.26 17.61
N VAL A 67 5.39 8.03 18.64
CA VAL A 67 4.51 8.85 19.47
C VAL A 67 5.31 9.98 20.12
N SER A 68 4.66 11.11 20.41
CA SER A 68 5.26 12.21 21.14
C SER A 68 4.41 12.70 22.31
N LEU A 69 5.06 13.29 23.30
CA LEU A 69 4.44 13.90 24.46
C LEU A 69 4.94 15.35 24.59
N ALA A 70 4.02 16.30 24.45
CA ALA A 70 4.33 17.71 24.65
C ALA A 70 4.38 18.08 26.16
N MET A 71 5.24 19.03 26.48
CA MET A 71 5.36 19.61 27.82
C MET A 71 5.51 18.58 28.96
N PRO A 72 6.39 17.57 28.82
CA PRO A 72 6.55 16.54 29.84
C PRO A 72 7.16 17.08 31.11
N THR A 73 6.77 16.54 32.27
CA THR A 73 7.46 16.78 33.53
C THR A 73 8.76 15.98 33.61
N LYS A 74 9.65 16.36 34.49
CA LYS A 74 10.90 15.61 34.74
C LYS A 74 10.63 14.18 35.22
N GLU A 75 9.57 14.00 36.01
CA GLU A 75 9.15 12.70 36.50
C GLU A 75 8.68 11.82 35.37
N GLN A 76 7.89 12.37 34.42
CA GLN A 76 7.42 11.64 33.21
C GLN A 76 8.60 11.28 32.31
N GLU A 77 9.55 12.19 32.07
CA GLU A 77 10.76 11.93 31.30
C GLU A 77 11.56 10.75 31.88
N GLN A 78 11.80 10.77 33.21
CA GLN A 78 12.51 9.69 33.91
C GLN A 78 11.73 8.37 33.84
N GLN A 79 10.41 8.41 34.05
CA GLN A 79 9.56 7.26 33.99
C GLN A 79 9.59 6.62 32.59
N ILE A 80 9.35 7.41 31.53
CA ILE A 80 9.32 6.97 30.15
C ILE A 80 10.66 6.34 29.75
N THR A 81 11.76 7.00 30.10
CA THR A 81 13.12 6.50 29.78
C THR A 81 13.43 5.17 30.47
N SER A 82 12.80 4.88 31.60
CA SER A 82 12.99 3.63 32.35
C SER A 82 12.17 2.45 31.84
N LEU A 83 11.19 2.68 30.94
CA LEU A 83 10.30 1.62 30.45
C LEU A 83 11.03 0.68 29.47
N ASP A 84 10.91 -0.61 29.72
CA ASP A 84 11.62 -1.67 28.97
C ASP A 84 11.17 -1.81 27.52
N TYR A 85 9.98 -1.34 27.17
CA TYR A 85 9.40 -1.40 25.83
C TYR A 85 9.62 -0.12 25.01
N VAL A 86 10.14 0.95 25.60
CA VAL A 86 10.61 2.14 24.89
C VAL A 86 11.98 1.84 24.27
N LYS A 87 12.14 2.13 23.00
CA LYS A 87 13.35 1.83 22.24
C LYS A 87 14.29 3.02 22.20
N THR A 88 13.75 4.21 21.89
CA THR A 88 14.49 5.48 21.85
C THR A 88 13.63 6.59 22.40
N VAL A 89 14.25 7.55 23.07
CA VAL A 89 13.63 8.79 23.53
C VAL A 89 14.45 9.94 22.97
N GLY A 90 13.84 10.77 22.15
CA GLY A 90 14.42 12.01 21.65
C GLY A 90 13.78 13.21 22.29
N VAL A 91 14.51 14.30 22.38
CA VAL A 91 14.07 15.54 22.98
C VAL A 91 14.14 16.67 21.96
N ARG A 92 13.05 17.42 21.84
CA ARG A 92 12.98 18.64 21.04
C ARG A 92 12.43 19.81 21.85
N TYR A 93 12.87 21.01 21.50
CA TYR A 93 12.38 22.26 22.10
C TYR A 93 11.94 23.23 21.02
N MET A 94 10.82 23.90 21.26
CA MET A 94 10.38 25.04 20.45
C MET A 94 11.17 26.26 20.91
N ALA A 95 12.11 26.75 20.11
CA ALA A 95 13.08 27.78 20.51
C ALA A 95 12.66 29.18 20.05
N GLY A 96 11.66 29.30 19.16
CA GLY A 96 11.17 30.59 18.68
C GLY A 96 10.55 30.50 17.28
N SER A 97 10.22 31.65 16.72
CA SER A 97 9.66 31.71 15.34
C SER A 97 10.09 32.98 14.62
N ILE A 98 10.20 32.89 13.29
CA ILE A 98 10.39 34.02 12.39
C ILE A 98 9.07 34.21 11.65
N SER A 99 8.41 35.35 11.90
CA SER A 99 7.19 35.72 11.15
C SER A 99 7.46 36.97 10.34
N ARG A 100 7.28 36.89 9.03
CA ARG A 100 7.54 37.97 8.08
C ARG A 100 6.58 37.88 6.88
N LYS A 101 6.46 39.00 6.14
CA LYS A 101 5.85 39.01 4.80
C LYS A 101 6.93 38.78 3.75
N ASN A 102 6.66 37.89 2.79
CA ASN A 102 7.53 37.67 1.63
C ASN A 102 7.46 38.84 0.66
N ALA A 103 8.22 38.78 -0.43
CA ALA A 103 8.23 39.79 -1.47
C ALA A 103 6.87 40.02 -2.17
N GLU A 104 5.97 39.04 -2.07
CA GLU A 104 4.61 39.02 -2.62
C GLU A 104 3.56 39.50 -1.60
N GLY A 105 3.98 39.91 -0.41
CA GLY A 105 3.10 40.38 0.65
C GLY A 105 2.44 39.29 1.50
N ARG A 106 2.71 38.00 1.21
CA ARG A 106 2.17 36.85 1.96
C ARG A 106 2.93 36.67 3.25
N GLU A 107 2.21 36.46 4.32
CA GLU A 107 2.81 36.11 5.62
C GLU A 107 3.34 34.69 5.58
N PHE A 108 4.48 34.47 6.20
CA PHE A 108 5.07 33.15 6.41
C PHE A 108 5.67 33.06 7.81
N SER A 109 5.70 31.85 8.34
CA SER A 109 6.33 31.55 9.61
C SER A 109 7.37 30.44 9.45
N ILE A 110 8.54 30.65 10.08
CA ILE A 110 9.59 29.63 10.19
C ILE A 110 9.73 29.31 11.67
N VAL A 111 9.49 28.08 12.03
CA VAL A 111 9.63 27.62 13.42
C VAL A 111 11.09 27.30 13.70
N LEU A 112 11.64 27.89 14.78
CA LEU A 112 12.99 27.59 15.27
C LEU A 112 12.93 26.52 16.34
N GLN A 113 13.69 25.45 16.16
CA GLN A 113 13.68 24.30 17.08
C GLN A 113 15.10 23.86 17.42
N TYR A 114 15.24 23.23 18.57
CA TYR A 114 16.42 22.48 18.92
C TYR A 114 16.06 21.01 19.13
N TYR A 115 16.86 20.14 18.56
CA TYR A 115 16.74 18.69 18.69
C TYR A 115 18.00 18.12 19.34
N ASP A 116 17.82 17.22 20.30
CA ASP A 116 18.95 16.47 20.85
C ASP A 116 19.50 15.47 19.80
N THR A 117 20.63 14.85 20.11
CA THR A 117 21.27 13.91 19.18
C THR A 117 20.37 12.74 18.81
N THR A 118 19.54 12.27 19.76
CA THR A 118 18.64 11.15 19.52
C THR A 118 17.48 11.54 18.60
N GLU A 119 16.86 12.68 18.87
CA GLU A 119 15.78 13.20 18.02
C GLU A 119 16.28 13.49 16.62
N TRP A 120 17.43 14.15 16.49
CA TRP A 120 18.01 14.46 15.18
C TRP A 120 18.38 13.20 14.38
N GLU A 121 19.23 12.30 14.93
CA GLU A 121 19.77 11.16 14.20
C GLU A 121 18.77 10.00 14.02
N LYS A 122 17.91 9.75 15.01
CA LYS A 122 17.03 8.58 15.02
C LYS A 122 15.64 8.87 14.49
N HIS A 123 15.11 10.07 14.73
CA HIS A 123 13.74 10.40 14.40
C HIS A 123 13.64 11.36 13.21
N TYR A 124 14.37 12.48 13.20
CA TYR A 124 14.15 13.52 12.20
C TYR A 124 14.97 13.35 10.92
N GLN A 125 16.26 13.02 11.01
CA GLN A 125 17.14 12.91 9.82
C GLN A 125 16.63 11.92 8.77
N LYS A 126 15.85 10.93 9.17
CA LYS A 126 15.22 9.97 8.26
C LYS A 126 14.05 10.56 7.49
N ALA A 127 13.40 11.58 8.01
CA ALA A 127 12.23 12.22 7.42
C ALA A 127 12.58 13.33 6.42
N ILE A 128 13.86 13.67 6.27
CA ILE A 128 14.35 14.72 5.37
C ILE A 128 15.24 14.14 4.26
N SER A 129 15.57 14.98 3.27
CA SER A 129 16.55 14.65 2.22
C SER A 129 17.44 15.84 1.90
N GLY A 130 18.40 15.68 1.00
CA GLY A 130 19.25 16.79 0.52
C GLY A 130 20.04 17.49 1.61
N PHE A 131 20.36 16.83 2.72
CA PHE A 131 21.09 17.45 3.82
C PHE A 131 22.51 17.85 3.42
N VAL A 132 22.83 19.14 3.62
CA VAL A 132 24.14 19.74 3.35
C VAL A 132 24.63 20.49 4.59
N GLY A 133 25.91 20.34 4.93
CA GLY A 133 26.51 21.01 6.08
C GLY A 133 26.47 20.19 7.36
N LYS A 134 26.25 20.84 8.50
CA LYS A 134 26.22 20.23 9.83
C LYS A 134 25.11 20.80 10.71
N TYR A 135 24.67 20.03 11.70
CA TYR A 135 23.76 20.51 12.73
C TYR A 135 24.40 21.67 13.55
N PRO A 136 23.65 22.74 13.92
CA PRO A 136 24.16 23.87 14.64
C PRO A 136 24.81 23.47 15.96
N ALA A 137 26.06 23.89 16.19
CA ALA A 137 26.81 23.65 17.44
C ALA A 137 26.99 24.90 18.28
N ASN A 138 27.09 26.06 17.62
CA ASN A 138 27.31 27.33 18.29
C ASN A 138 26.04 28.17 18.33
N GLU A 139 25.96 29.09 19.26
CA GLU A 139 24.77 29.93 19.53
C GLU A 139 24.32 30.75 18.31
N ASN A 140 25.24 31.17 17.46
CA ASN A 140 24.95 31.96 16.26
C ASN A 140 24.83 31.11 14.98
N GLU A 141 24.86 29.79 15.07
CA GLU A 141 24.67 28.91 13.94
C GLU A 141 23.19 28.57 13.78
N ILE A 142 22.72 28.54 12.53
CA ILE A 142 21.37 28.13 12.17
C ILE A 142 21.41 27.17 10.98
N MET A 143 20.53 26.20 10.97
CA MET A 143 20.27 25.35 9.82
C MET A 143 18.83 25.55 9.40
N LEU A 144 18.58 25.70 8.08
CA LEU A 144 17.27 26.05 7.54
C LEU A 144 16.79 25.02 6.51
N SER A 145 15.48 24.80 6.45
CA SER A 145 14.89 24.05 5.33
C SER A 145 14.97 24.86 4.05
N GLU A 146 14.99 24.19 2.88
CA GLU A 146 14.97 24.85 1.57
C GLU A 146 13.74 25.74 1.42
N GLY A 147 12.58 25.33 1.97
CA GLY A 147 11.38 26.12 2.03
C GLY A 147 11.59 27.44 2.81
N ALA A 148 12.23 27.36 3.99
CA ALA A 148 12.57 28.54 4.79
C ALA A 148 13.54 29.48 4.07
N LEU A 149 14.55 28.94 3.41
CA LEU A 149 15.49 29.72 2.60
C LEU A 149 14.78 30.46 1.45
N SER A 150 13.88 29.76 0.76
CA SER A 150 13.07 30.34 -0.31
C SER A 150 12.17 31.46 0.20
N GLN A 151 11.49 31.27 1.33
CA GLN A 151 10.65 32.27 1.99
C GLN A 151 11.47 33.52 2.41
N LEU A 152 12.71 33.32 2.86
CA LEU A 152 13.64 34.40 3.18
C LEU A 152 14.26 35.07 1.92
N GLY A 153 13.95 34.57 0.70
CA GLY A 153 14.47 35.09 -0.56
C GLY A 153 15.90 34.64 -0.91
N ILE A 154 16.42 33.63 -0.22
CA ILE A 154 17.78 33.09 -0.41
C ILE A 154 17.71 31.97 -1.47
N LYS A 155 18.03 32.30 -2.73
CA LYS A 155 17.96 31.35 -3.85
C LYS A 155 19.21 30.48 -4.04
N ALA A 156 20.36 30.93 -3.56
CA ALA A 156 21.63 30.21 -3.65
C ALA A 156 22.31 30.21 -2.27
N PRO A 157 21.99 29.24 -1.39
CA PRO A 157 22.60 29.17 -0.07
C PRO A 157 24.08 28.73 -0.16
N GLU A 158 24.94 29.37 0.62
CA GLU A 158 26.33 28.99 0.80
C GLU A 158 26.61 28.70 2.28
N LEU A 159 27.42 27.67 2.53
CA LEU A 159 27.79 27.36 3.90
C LEU A 159 28.57 28.51 4.53
N TYR A 160 28.22 28.84 5.77
CA TYR A 160 28.78 29.91 6.59
C TYR A 160 28.41 31.32 6.13
N MET A 161 27.44 31.49 5.24
CA MET A 161 26.90 32.82 4.95
C MET A 161 26.22 33.41 6.20
N GLU A 162 26.30 34.74 6.34
CA GLU A 162 25.63 35.47 7.41
C GLU A 162 24.21 35.86 7.00
N ILE A 163 23.24 35.55 7.86
CA ILE A 163 21.81 35.82 7.61
C ILE A 163 21.29 36.69 8.78
N PRO A 164 20.94 37.95 8.53
CA PRO A 164 20.31 38.81 9.55
C PRO A 164 18.84 38.41 9.69
N LEU A 165 18.45 37.90 10.86
CA LEU A 165 17.10 37.47 11.16
C LEU A 165 16.51 38.29 12.32
N SER A 166 15.22 38.67 12.10
CA SER A 166 14.37 39.19 13.19
C SER A 166 13.39 38.06 13.53
N TYR A 167 13.39 37.63 14.76
CA TYR A 167 12.60 36.46 15.22
C TYR A 167 12.01 36.79 16.63
N SER A 168 11.08 35.97 17.07
CA SER A 168 10.51 36.03 18.43
C SER A 168 10.85 34.75 19.17
N ASP A 169 11.36 34.92 20.38
CA ASP A 169 11.59 33.85 21.37
C ASP A 169 10.89 34.22 22.69
N ARG A 170 11.16 33.48 23.77
CA ARG A 170 10.61 33.77 25.10
C ARG A 170 10.96 35.16 25.64
N ASN A 171 12.06 35.75 25.17
CA ASN A 171 12.50 37.09 25.56
C ASN A 171 11.85 38.18 24.68
N GLY A 172 10.89 37.81 23.83
CA GLY A 172 10.23 38.71 22.90
C GLY A 172 10.94 38.79 21.55
N ARG A 173 10.69 39.90 20.82
CA ARG A 173 11.27 40.12 19.49
C ARG A 173 12.77 40.43 19.61
N GLN A 174 13.56 39.64 18.86
CA GLN A 174 15.03 39.73 18.83
C GLN A 174 15.51 39.96 17.39
N GLU A 175 16.72 40.57 17.27
CA GLU A 175 17.43 40.67 16.00
C GLU A 175 18.83 40.09 16.17
N ARG A 176 19.23 39.18 15.30
CA ARG A 176 20.55 38.55 15.37
C ARG A 176 21.06 38.18 13.98
N ILE A 177 22.36 38.21 13.80
CA ILE A 177 23.02 37.67 12.61
C ILE A 177 23.39 36.23 12.91
N PHE A 178 22.80 35.32 12.12
CA PHE A 178 23.11 33.89 12.19
C PHE A 178 24.04 33.50 11.06
N THR A 179 24.88 32.50 11.31
CA THR A 179 25.73 31.84 10.33
C THR A 179 25.05 30.54 9.85
N LEU A 180 24.82 30.39 8.57
CA LEU A 180 24.17 29.19 8.00
C LEU A 180 25.11 27.98 8.13
N SER A 181 24.79 27.06 9.02
CA SER A 181 25.58 25.82 9.25
C SER A 181 25.21 24.69 8.27
N GLY A 182 24.04 24.76 7.66
CA GLY A 182 23.56 23.77 6.72
C GLY A 182 22.12 24.03 6.29
N TRP A 183 21.66 23.21 5.33
CA TRP A 183 20.27 23.20 4.88
C TRP A 183 19.82 21.80 4.50
N PHE A 184 18.52 21.61 4.33
CA PHE A 184 17.90 20.33 4.02
C PHE A 184 16.56 20.53 3.32
N HIS A 185 16.11 19.50 2.61
CA HIS A 185 14.76 19.45 2.05
C HIS A 185 13.79 18.82 3.05
N SER A 186 12.73 19.58 3.42
CA SER A 186 11.63 19.13 4.27
C SER A 186 10.39 18.85 3.42
N TYR A 187 9.67 17.78 3.74
CA TYR A 187 8.44 17.39 3.05
C TYR A 187 7.15 17.86 3.73
N THR A 188 7.26 18.46 4.93
CA THR A 188 6.08 18.90 5.71
C THR A 188 5.49 20.23 5.27
N GLY A 189 6.10 20.89 4.27
CA GLY A 189 5.61 22.15 3.72
C GLY A 189 5.83 23.39 4.60
N THR A 190 6.14 23.22 5.88
CA THR A 190 6.40 24.31 6.83
C THR A 190 7.85 24.76 6.76
N GLY A 191 8.08 26.07 6.88
CA GLY A 191 9.43 26.62 7.04
C GLY A 191 10.00 26.21 8.40
N MET A 192 11.13 25.51 8.40
CA MET A 192 11.79 25.05 9.63
C MET A 192 13.22 25.53 9.72
N GLY A 193 13.62 25.86 10.94
CA GLY A 193 14.98 26.21 11.29
C GLY A 193 15.44 25.50 12.56
N PHE A 194 16.69 25.08 12.59
CA PHE A 194 17.31 24.49 13.77
C PHE A 194 18.36 25.41 14.35
N VAL A 195 18.38 25.46 15.65
CA VAL A 195 19.37 26.23 16.48
C VAL A 195 20.13 25.28 17.39
N SER A 196 21.21 25.75 17.97
CA SER A 196 22.05 24.94 18.87
C SER A 196 21.45 24.78 20.27
N GLU A 197 21.95 23.81 21.03
CA GLU A 197 21.63 23.62 22.43
C GLU A 197 21.96 24.88 23.27
N SER A 198 23.11 25.53 22.98
CA SER A 198 23.55 26.76 23.66
C SER A 198 22.59 27.93 23.45
N TYR A 199 22.04 28.04 22.20
CA TYR A 199 21.00 29.01 21.91
C TYR A 199 19.75 28.75 22.77
N CYS A 200 19.25 27.51 22.77
CA CYS A 200 18.02 27.13 23.47
C CYS A 200 18.15 27.36 24.99
N LYS A 201 19.32 27.03 25.59
CA LYS A 201 19.62 27.31 26.99
C LYS A 201 19.63 28.81 27.33
N ASN A 202 20.22 29.62 26.44
CA ASN A 202 20.30 31.09 26.63
C ASN A 202 18.95 31.78 26.41
N ALA A 203 18.10 31.23 25.49
CA ALA A 203 16.72 31.65 25.28
C ALA A 203 15.79 31.28 26.46
N GLY A 204 16.27 30.44 27.41
CA GLY A 204 15.50 30.02 28.58
C GLY A 204 14.45 28.93 28.28
N CYS A 205 14.64 28.12 27.23
CA CYS A 205 13.74 26.99 26.94
C CYS A 205 13.69 26.00 28.10
N THR A 206 12.49 25.54 28.42
CA THR A 206 12.26 24.57 29.50
C THR A 206 11.48 23.35 28.96
N MET A 207 11.73 22.18 29.56
CA MET A 207 11.03 20.94 29.16
C MET A 207 9.52 21.07 29.37
N VAL A 208 9.09 21.69 30.42
CA VAL A 208 7.68 21.80 30.85
C VAL A 208 6.86 22.75 29.96
N GLU A 209 7.50 23.73 29.33
CA GLU A 209 6.77 24.74 28.52
C GLU A 209 7.06 24.62 27.02
N ASP A 210 8.28 24.24 26.65
CA ASP A 210 8.73 24.23 25.25
C ASP A 210 9.17 22.84 24.77
N GLY A 211 9.24 21.88 25.71
CA GLY A 211 9.80 20.55 25.43
C GLY A 211 8.79 19.59 24.88
N VAL A 212 9.27 18.69 24.01
CA VAL A 212 8.51 17.52 23.50
C VAL A 212 9.42 16.31 23.58
N LEU A 213 8.91 15.21 24.12
CA LEU A 213 9.55 13.90 24.04
C LEU A 213 9.01 13.13 22.85
N SER A 214 9.88 12.68 21.98
CA SER A 214 9.55 11.81 20.85
C SER A 214 10.03 10.40 21.13
N LEU A 215 9.15 9.41 20.98
CA LEU A 215 9.39 8.03 21.41
C LEU A 215 9.31 7.07 20.24
N SER A 216 10.23 6.10 20.21
CA SER A 216 10.02 4.89 19.41
C SER A 216 9.78 3.70 20.32
N LEU A 217 8.77 2.89 20.01
CA LEU A 217 8.35 1.73 20.77
C LEU A 217 8.86 0.42 20.11
N LYS A 218 8.94 -0.67 20.87
CA LYS A 218 9.40 -1.97 20.34
C LYS A 218 8.33 -2.67 19.51
N LYS A 219 7.06 -2.60 19.96
CA LYS A 219 5.93 -3.28 19.32
C LYS A 219 4.69 -2.38 19.31
N MET A 220 4.41 -1.74 18.19
CA MET A 220 3.15 -1.06 17.96
C MET A 220 2.06 -2.04 17.52
N PRO A 221 0.77 -1.87 17.92
CA PRO A 221 0.23 -0.88 18.87
C PRO A 221 0.28 -1.32 20.35
N ASP A 222 0.65 -2.57 20.65
CA ASP A 222 0.56 -3.14 22.01
C ASP A 222 1.32 -2.32 23.06
N ASP A 223 2.54 -1.88 22.74
CA ASP A 223 3.37 -1.11 23.66
C ASP A 223 2.85 0.31 23.84
N PHE A 224 2.10 0.86 22.88
CA PHE A 224 1.44 2.14 23.03
C PHE A 224 0.28 2.06 24.02
N LEU A 225 -0.55 1.01 23.96
CA LEU A 225 -1.59 0.76 24.96
C LEU A 225 -1.03 0.54 26.38
N ARG A 226 0.20 0.00 26.47
CA ARG A 226 0.90 -0.09 27.76
C ARG A 226 1.38 1.28 28.23
N LEU A 227 1.95 2.09 27.33
CA LEU A 227 2.45 3.43 27.60
C LEU A 227 1.34 4.34 28.16
N GLN A 228 0.15 4.31 27.56
CA GLN A 228 -1.02 5.04 28.03
C GLN A 228 -1.46 4.65 29.45
N ARG A 229 -1.25 3.39 29.85
CA ARG A 229 -1.57 2.92 31.21
C ARG A 229 -0.48 3.21 32.23
N ASP A 230 0.78 3.13 31.78
CA ASP A 230 1.93 3.21 32.68
C ASP A 230 2.32 4.67 32.97
N VAL A 231 2.10 5.58 32.04
CA VAL A 231 2.46 7.00 32.18
C VAL A 231 1.20 7.85 32.35
N LYS A 232 1.11 8.51 33.48
CA LYS A 232 0.01 9.42 33.79
C LYS A 232 0.25 10.77 33.13
N LEU A 233 -0.70 11.24 32.33
CA LEU A 233 -0.70 12.56 31.69
C LEU A 233 -1.26 13.63 32.64
N ASN A 234 -0.88 14.88 32.44
CA ASN A 234 -1.44 16.06 33.11
C ASN A 234 -2.61 16.62 32.26
N GLU A 235 -3.41 17.54 32.79
CA GLU A 235 -4.65 18.05 32.18
C GLU A 235 -4.51 18.57 30.75
N ASN A 236 -3.36 19.12 30.37
CA ASN A 236 -3.11 19.72 29.06
C ASN A 236 -2.18 18.84 28.18
N GLN A 237 -1.98 17.60 28.57
CA GLN A 237 -1.11 16.67 27.83
C GLN A 237 -1.91 15.62 27.12
N PHE A 238 -1.52 15.33 25.91
CA PHE A 238 -2.02 14.20 25.12
C PHE A 238 -0.86 13.51 24.41
N TRP A 239 -1.08 12.26 24.07
CA TRP A 239 -0.15 11.54 23.21
C TRP A 239 -0.44 11.93 21.75
N ASP A 240 0.51 12.63 21.14
CA ASP A 240 0.48 12.87 19.70
C ASP A 240 1.27 11.79 19.00
N GLY A 241 0.66 11.10 18.02
CA GLY A 241 1.34 9.98 17.39
C GLY A 241 0.71 9.48 16.12
N ALA A 242 1.58 9.05 15.24
CA ALA A 242 1.28 8.34 14.00
C ALA A 242 0.74 6.91 14.23
N VAL A 243 -0.02 6.69 15.29
CA VAL A 243 -0.48 5.35 15.72
C VAL A 243 -1.35 4.66 14.67
N LEU A 244 -2.00 5.42 13.81
CA LEU A 244 -3.15 4.92 13.05
C LEU A 244 -2.81 4.16 11.76
N MET A 245 -1.57 4.19 11.25
CA MET A 245 -1.28 3.62 9.93
C MET A 245 -0.47 2.31 9.92
N LYS A 246 -0.02 1.81 11.07
CA LYS A 246 0.71 0.53 11.16
C LYS A 246 -0.16 -0.72 11.33
N SER A 247 -1.45 -0.59 11.17
CA SER A 247 -2.34 -1.76 11.10
C SER A 247 -2.24 -2.38 9.71
N SER A 248 -1.18 -3.15 9.48
CA SER A 248 -1.21 -4.10 8.38
C SER A 248 -2.35 -5.07 8.67
N SER A 249 -3.48 -4.85 8.03
CA SER A 249 -4.64 -5.72 8.19
C SER A 249 -4.21 -7.16 7.91
N GLY A 250 -4.64 -8.12 8.73
CA GLY A 250 -4.29 -9.53 8.55
C GLY A 250 -4.59 -10.05 7.13
N SER A 251 -5.49 -9.40 6.39
CA SER A 251 -5.81 -9.63 4.98
C SER A 251 -4.64 -9.31 4.04
N VAL A 252 -3.91 -8.21 4.25
CA VAL A 252 -2.73 -7.86 3.46
C VAL A 252 -1.61 -8.88 3.67
N VAL A 253 -1.36 -9.27 4.92
CA VAL A 253 -0.37 -10.31 5.24
C VAL A 253 -0.76 -11.64 4.62
N ALA A 254 -2.03 -12.04 4.69
CA ALA A 254 -2.53 -13.27 4.06
C ALA A 254 -2.37 -13.24 2.54
N MET A 255 -2.63 -12.11 1.89
CA MET A 255 -2.45 -11.91 0.45
C MET A 255 -0.97 -12.04 0.04
N VAL A 256 -0.04 -11.45 0.79
CA VAL A 256 1.40 -11.57 0.55
C VAL A 256 1.87 -13.02 0.71
N ILE A 257 1.45 -13.71 1.76
CA ILE A 257 1.76 -15.14 1.97
C ILE A 257 1.25 -15.97 0.79
N PHE A 258 0.02 -15.71 0.33
CA PHE A 258 -0.58 -16.42 -0.80
C PHE A 258 0.22 -16.18 -2.09
N LEU A 259 0.58 -14.93 -2.39
CA LEU A 259 1.45 -14.55 -3.52
C LEU A 259 2.77 -15.32 -3.48
N VAL A 260 3.45 -15.33 -2.34
CA VAL A 260 4.72 -16.03 -2.16
C VAL A 260 4.56 -17.55 -2.37
N MET A 261 3.48 -18.15 -1.86
CA MET A 261 3.20 -19.56 -2.09
C MET A 261 2.97 -19.90 -3.57
N PHE A 262 2.27 -19.03 -4.31
CA PHE A 262 2.05 -19.21 -5.76
C PHE A 262 3.37 -19.14 -6.54
N ILE A 263 4.24 -18.21 -6.19
CA ILE A 263 5.55 -18.05 -6.82
C ILE A 263 6.44 -19.27 -6.57
N ILE A 264 6.52 -19.72 -5.33
CA ILE A 264 7.29 -20.92 -4.95
C ILE A 264 6.70 -22.15 -5.66
N GLY A 265 5.38 -22.29 -5.66
CA GLY A 265 4.67 -23.38 -6.33
C GLY A 265 4.95 -23.40 -7.85
N SER A 266 4.87 -22.26 -8.51
CA SER A 266 5.15 -22.13 -9.94
C SER A 266 6.61 -22.45 -10.27
N GLY A 267 7.56 -21.94 -9.50
CA GLY A 267 8.99 -22.24 -9.63
C GLY A 267 9.30 -23.72 -9.39
N TYR A 268 8.69 -24.31 -8.35
CA TYR A 268 8.77 -25.75 -8.10
C TYR A 268 8.30 -26.58 -9.30
N LEU A 269 7.13 -26.24 -9.85
CA LEU A 269 6.58 -26.96 -11.03
C LEU A 269 7.51 -26.85 -12.24
N LEU A 270 8.10 -25.68 -12.47
CA LEU A 270 9.04 -25.46 -13.57
C LEU A 270 10.30 -26.34 -13.41
N ILE A 271 10.96 -26.25 -12.28
CA ILE A 271 12.21 -26.97 -12.00
C ILE A 271 11.94 -28.48 -11.99
N TYR A 272 10.87 -28.91 -11.31
CA TYR A 272 10.46 -30.31 -11.27
C TYR A 272 10.23 -30.87 -12.68
N ASN A 273 9.48 -30.17 -13.52
CA ASN A 273 9.16 -30.59 -14.87
C ASN A 273 10.45 -30.77 -15.73
N VAL A 274 11.33 -29.79 -15.71
CA VAL A 274 12.59 -29.83 -16.45
C VAL A 274 13.51 -30.96 -15.98
N LEU A 275 13.67 -31.13 -14.67
CA LEU A 275 14.47 -32.23 -14.10
C LEU A 275 13.83 -33.59 -14.36
N TYR A 276 12.50 -33.72 -14.23
CA TYR A 276 11.80 -34.98 -14.50
C TYR A 276 11.98 -35.44 -15.95
N VAL A 277 11.84 -34.51 -16.90
CA VAL A 277 12.06 -34.81 -18.33
C VAL A 277 13.52 -35.16 -18.60
N SER A 278 14.46 -34.42 -18.02
CA SER A 278 15.89 -34.68 -18.14
C SER A 278 16.24 -36.10 -17.69
N ILE A 279 15.75 -36.49 -16.53
CA ILE A 279 16.05 -37.79 -15.91
C ILE A 279 15.34 -38.93 -16.63
N SER A 280 14.12 -38.71 -17.12
CA SER A 280 13.38 -39.73 -17.89
C SER A 280 14.12 -40.17 -19.17
N LYS A 281 14.83 -39.25 -19.82
CA LYS A 281 15.69 -39.56 -20.98
C LYS A 281 16.95 -40.36 -20.61
N ASP A 282 17.49 -40.16 -19.42
CA ASP A 282 18.68 -40.86 -18.95
C ASP A 282 18.37 -42.22 -18.28
N THR A 283 17.12 -42.67 -18.32
CA THR A 283 16.70 -43.90 -17.63
C THR A 283 17.49 -45.13 -18.13
N ARG A 284 17.73 -45.21 -19.46
CA ARG A 284 18.54 -46.28 -20.08
C ARG A 284 19.98 -46.26 -19.53
N PHE A 285 20.58 -45.08 -19.43
CA PHE A 285 21.94 -44.91 -18.89
C PHE A 285 22.01 -45.28 -17.39
N TYR A 286 21.01 -44.90 -16.60
CA TYR A 286 20.96 -45.31 -15.19
C TYR A 286 20.75 -46.81 -15.00
N GLY A 287 20.01 -47.45 -15.91
CA GLY A 287 19.85 -48.89 -15.95
C GLY A 287 21.17 -49.63 -16.29
N LEU A 288 21.92 -49.15 -17.29
CA LEU A 288 23.25 -49.66 -17.64
C LEU A 288 24.25 -49.44 -16.48
N MET A 289 24.22 -48.30 -15.80
CA MET A 289 25.04 -48.11 -14.61
C MET A 289 24.75 -49.12 -13.50
N LYS A 290 23.50 -49.49 -13.31
CA LYS A 290 23.13 -50.56 -12.36
C LYS A 290 23.63 -51.95 -12.74
N THR A 291 23.68 -52.31 -14.05
CA THR A 291 24.30 -53.55 -14.49
C THR A 291 25.79 -53.58 -14.19
N LEU A 292 26.45 -52.41 -14.18
CA LEU A 292 27.84 -52.24 -13.77
C LEU A 292 28.03 -52.15 -12.21
N GLY A 293 26.94 -52.40 -11.44
CA GLY A 293 27.03 -52.45 -9.97
C GLY A 293 26.79 -51.15 -9.23
N THR A 294 26.28 -50.10 -9.88
CA THR A 294 25.96 -48.84 -9.21
C THR A 294 24.70 -48.99 -8.32
N THR A 295 24.80 -48.58 -7.08
CA THR A 295 23.69 -48.64 -6.12
C THR A 295 22.62 -47.57 -6.34
N GLN A 296 21.40 -47.81 -5.82
CA GLN A 296 20.31 -46.83 -5.87
C GLN A 296 20.68 -45.50 -5.19
N THR A 297 21.41 -45.55 -4.07
CA THR A 297 21.89 -44.39 -3.31
C THR A 297 22.91 -43.58 -4.13
N GLN A 298 23.78 -44.24 -4.90
CA GLN A 298 24.75 -43.58 -5.76
C GLN A 298 24.06 -42.84 -6.91
N ILE A 299 23.07 -43.47 -7.57
CA ILE A 299 22.28 -42.80 -8.65
C ILE A 299 21.52 -41.62 -8.08
N LYS A 300 20.86 -41.77 -6.95
CA LYS A 300 20.16 -40.67 -6.27
C LYS A 300 21.11 -39.53 -5.94
N SER A 301 22.31 -39.84 -5.44
CA SER A 301 23.35 -38.85 -5.13
C SER A 301 23.85 -38.15 -6.39
N LEU A 302 24.01 -38.88 -7.52
CA LEU A 302 24.47 -38.35 -8.79
C LEU A 302 23.46 -37.26 -9.29
N VAL A 303 22.20 -37.59 -9.33
CA VAL A 303 21.12 -36.66 -9.74
C VAL A 303 21.06 -35.44 -8.86
N LYS A 304 21.14 -35.63 -7.52
CA LYS A 304 21.15 -34.49 -6.57
C LYS A 304 22.38 -33.60 -6.77
N ARG A 305 23.56 -34.16 -7.00
CA ARG A 305 24.77 -33.37 -7.27
C ARG A 305 24.66 -32.57 -8.57
N GLN A 306 24.05 -33.11 -9.61
CA GLN A 306 23.79 -32.36 -10.84
C GLN A 306 22.87 -31.17 -10.56
N ALA A 307 21.75 -31.39 -9.85
CA ALA A 307 20.85 -30.33 -9.48
C ALA A 307 21.51 -29.23 -8.61
N ILE A 308 22.39 -29.62 -7.67
CA ILE A 308 23.17 -28.68 -6.86
C ILE A 308 24.13 -27.86 -7.75
N LYS A 309 24.82 -28.48 -8.71
CA LYS A 309 25.69 -27.73 -9.63
C LYS A 309 24.91 -26.74 -10.49
N PHE A 310 23.74 -27.12 -10.97
CA PHE A 310 22.88 -26.20 -11.70
C PHE A 310 22.42 -25.06 -10.80
N ALA A 311 22.11 -25.34 -9.52
CA ALA A 311 21.75 -24.32 -8.53
C ALA A 311 22.93 -23.38 -8.23
N CYS A 312 24.15 -23.93 -8.04
CA CYS A 312 25.34 -23.11 -7.77
C CYS A 312 25.69 -22.14 -8.91
N ILE A 313 25.27 -22.41 -10.13
CA ILE A 313 25.46 -21.51 -11.27
C ILE A 313 24.21 -20.68 -11.52
N GLY A 314 23.04 -21.31 -11.47
CA GLY A 314 21.76 -20.67 -11.81
C GLY A 314 21.30 -19.65 -10.79
N ILE A 315 21.50 -19.90 -9.50
CA ILE A 315 21.09 -18.98 -8.43
C ILE A 315 21.88 -17.65 -8.50
N PRO A 316 23.23 -17.64 -8.56
CA PRO A 316 23.96 -16.38 -8.70
C PRO A 316 23.60 -15.59 -9.95
N ILE A 317 23.42 -16.26 -11.10
CA ILE A 317 23.03 -15.58 -12.33
C ILE A 317 21.61 -15.02 -12.21
N GLY A 318 20.68 -15.77 -11.63
CA GLY A 318 19.30 -15.31 -11.40
C GLY A 318 19.24 -14.09 -10.47
N ILE A 319 20.05 -14.09 -9.41
CA ILE A 319 20.17 -12.95 -8.49
C ILE A 319 20.77 -11.74 -9.22
N LEU A 320 21.84 -11.93 -9.99
CA LEU A 320 22.48 -10.83 -10.71
C LEU A 320 21.51 -10.18 -11.71
N LEU A 321 20.76 -10.97 -12.46
CA LEU A 321 19.73 -10.46 -13.36
C LEU A 321 18.62 -9.73 -12.59
N ALA A 322 18.16 -10.29 -11.48
CA ALA A 322 17.14 -9.65 -10.64
C ALA A 322 17.64 -8.32 -10.06
N THR A 323 18.89 -8.29 -9.58
CA THR A 323 19.50 -7.07 -9.07
C THR A 323 19.59 -5.99 -10.14
N THR A 324 20.04 -6.34 -11.36
CA THR A 324 20.10 -5.40 -12.48
C THR A 324 18.72 -4.82 -12.81
N VAL A 325 17.69 -5.67 -12.83
CA VAL A 325 16.32 -5.22 -13.05
C VAL A 325 15.81 -4.37 -11.87
N SER A 326 16.10 -4.77 -10.64
CA SER A 326 15.67 -4.02 -9.46
C SER A 326 16.28 -2.61 -9.43
N PHE A 327 17.56 -2.46 -9.66
CA PHE A 327 18.21 -1.15 -9.69
C PHE A 327 17.83 -0.30 -10.90
N GLY A 328 17.46 -0.89 -12.03
CA GLY A 328 17.04 -0.17 -13.22
C GLY A 328 15.55 0.18 -13.25
N PHE A 329 14.70 -0.74 -12.82
CA PHE A 329 13.24 -0.59 -12.91
C PHE A 329 12.57 -0.08 -11.64
N VAL A 330 13.09 -0.43 -10.45
CA VAL A 330 12.47 -0.04 -9.18
C VAL A 330 12.42 1.49 -9.00
N PRO A 331 13.49 2.26 -9.31
CA PRO A 331 13.41 3.72 -9.23
C PRO A 331 12.35 4.31 -10.13
N LEU A 332 12.38 3.96 -11.43
CA LEU A 332 11.39 4.42 -12.41
C LEU A 332 9.95 4.10 -12.02
N PHE A 333 9.81 3.03 -11.27
CA PHE A 333 8.55 2.47 -10.84
C PHE A 333 8.00 3.21 -9.61
N LEU A 334 8.86 3.41 -8.62
CA LEU A 334 8.51 4.09 -7.37
C LEU A 334 8.35 5.60 -7.59
N GLU A 335 9.20 6.21 -8.43
CA GLU A 335 9.14 7.63 -8.77
C GLU A 335 7.75 8.05 -9.31
N LYS A 336 7.18 7.23 -10.20
CA LYS A 336 5.82 7.48 -10.73
C LYS A 336 4.71 7.19 -9.74
N GLY A 337 4.94 6.35 -8.73
CA GLY A 337 3.94 5.98 -7.73
C GLY A 337 3.96 6.84 -6.47
N PHE A 338 5.06 7.54 -6.22
CA PHE A 338 5.26 8.36 -5.01
C PHE A 338 5.36 9.86 -5.29
N ASN A 339 5.39 10.29 -6.56
CA ASN A 339 5.34 11.71 -6.93
C ASN A 339 3.90 12.24 -6.78
N GLN A 340 3.47 12.45 -5.55
CA GLN A 340 2.17 13.04 -5.24
C GLN A 340 2.35 14.53 -4.90
N GLY A 341 1.74 15.39 -5.71
CA GLY A 341 1.58 16.81 -5.41
C GLY A 341 2.85 17.66 -5.40
N LYS A 342 2.79 18.82 -4.76
CA LYS A 342 3.85 19.85 -4.68
C LYS A 342 5.16 19.36 -4.03
N SER A 343 5.15 18.21 -3.41
CA SER A 343 6.31 17.58 -2.74
C SER A 343 6.63 16.25 -3.40
N ALA A 344 7.29 16.30 -4.56
CA ALA A 344 7.80 15.11 -5.23
C ALA A 344 8.74 14.33 -4.29
N MET A 345 8.28 13.19 -3.78
CA MET A 345 9.09 12.35 -2.91
C MET A 345 10.00 11.46 -3.75
N GLU A 346 11.30 11.67 -3.66
CA GLU A 346 12.28 10.80 -4.28
C GLU A 346 12.18 9.39 -3.73
N ALA A 347 11.93 8.43 -4.61
CA ALA A 347 11.94 7.03 -4.25
C ALA A 347 13.37 6.53 -4.07
N VAL A 348 13.61 5.80 -3.00
CA VAL A 348 14.93 5.25 -2.67
C VAL A 348 14.95 3.75 -2.90
N VAL A 349 16.00 3.26 -3.56
CA VAL A 349 16.22 1.81 -3.67
C VAL A 349 17.02 1.33 -2.48
N PHE A 350 16.38 0.57 -1.61
CA PHE A 350 17.00 -0.01 -0.44
C PHE A 350 17.73 -1.31 -0.80
N PHE A 351 19.01 -1.37 -0.48
CA PHE A 351 19.82 -2.58 -0.61
C PHE A 351 19.82 -3.35 0.71
N HIS A 352 18.98 -4.38 0.80
CA HIS A 352 18.93 -5.25 1.97
C HIS A 352 19.60 -6.60 1.68
N PRO A 353 20.68 -6.96 2.37
CA PRO A 353 21.28 -8.29 2.27
C PRO A 353 20.31 -9.43 2.54
N SER A 354 19.28 -9.19 3.38
CA SER A 354 18.22 -10.15 3.70
C SER A 354 17.44 -10.62 2.47
N ILE A 355 17.19 -9.73 1.48
CA ILE A 355 16.53 -10.09 0.22
C ILE A 355 17.27 -11.20 -0.48
N TYR A 356 18.60 -11.05 -0.59
CA TYR A 356 19.47 -12.00 -1.29
C TYR A 356 19.61 -13.29 -0.51
N ILE A 357 19.78 -13.22 0.80
CA ILE A 357 19.86 -14.41 1.67
C ILE A 357 18.56 -15.22 1.59
N LEU A 358 17.41 -14.57 1.73
CA LEU A 358 16.10 -15.22 1.61
C LEU A 358 15.91 -15.82 0.22
N SER A 359 16.26 -15.08 -0.85
CA SER A 359 16.17 -15.58 -2.23
C SER A 359 17.04 -16.81 -2.47
N ILE A 360 18.26 -16.83 -1.95
CA ILE A 360 19.15 -18.00 -2.00
C ILE A 360 18.53 -19.19 -1.27
N LEU A 361 18.05 -18.98 -0.05
CA LEU A 361 17.44 -20.03 0.76
C LEU A 361 16.19 -20.61 0.10
N PHE A 362 15.29 -19.76 -0.37
CA PHE A 362 14.05 -20.18 -1.05
C PHE A 362 14.33 -20.88 -2.38
N SER A 363 15.26 -20.34 -3.18
CA SER A 363 15.62 -20.96 -4.46
C SER A 363 16.32 -22.32 -4.25
N ALA A 364 17.24 -22.40 -3.30
CA ALA A 364 17.91 -23.65 -2.94
C ALA A 364 16.92 -24.69 -2.41
N PHE A 365 15.98 -24.27 -1.56
CA PHE A 365 14.92 -25.11 -1.01
C PHE A 365 13.99 -25.62 -2.12
N THR A 366 13.59 -24.74 -3.06
CA THR A 366 12.77 -25.10 -4.21
C THR A 366 13.46 -26.14 -5.09
N VAL A 367 14.75 -25.95 -5.41
CA VAL A 367 15.55 -26.93 -6.17
C VAL A 367 15.68 -28.25 -5.41
N TRP A 368 15.92 -28.19 -4.10
CA TRP A 368 16.06 -29.39 -3.27
C TRP A 368 14.77 -30.22 -3.22
N ILE A 369 13.61 -29.58 -3.08
CA ILE A 369 12.31 -30.28 -3.13
C ILE A 369 12.06 -30.83 -4.55
N ALA A 370 12.24 -29.99 -5.56
CA ALA A 370 11.94 -30.35 -6.95
C ALA A 370 12.78 -31.52 -7.45
N CYS A 371 14.04 -31.65 -7.02
CA CYS A 371 14.91 -32.74 -7.46
C CYS A 371 14.67 -34.07 -6.73
N ASN A 372 13.98 -34.09 -5.58
CA ASN A 372 13.81 -35.33 -4.78
C ASN A 372 13.01 -36.42 -5.49
N ALA A 373 11.87 -36.08 -6.09
CA ALA A 373 11.02 -37.04 -6.75
C ALA A 373 11.64 -37.60 -8.04
N PRO A 374 12.21 -36.77 -8.95
CA PRO A 374 12.98 -37.26 -10.08
C PRO A 374 14.17 -38.13 -9.69
N ALA A 375 14.94 -37.76 -8.65
CA ALA A 375 16.05 -38.54 -8.16
C ALA A 375 15.63 -39.92 -7.61
N LYS A 376 14.47 -39.99 -6.94
CA LYS A 376 13.87 -41.26 -6.49
C LYS A 376 13.41 -42.11 -7.68
N ALA A 377 12.86 -41.52 -8.73
CA ALA A 377 12.44 -42.21 -9.94
C ALA A 377 13.62 -42.85 -10.65
N ALA A 378 14.70 -42.07 -10.90
CA ALA A 378 15.96 -42.58 -11.47
C ALA A 378 16.55 -43.75 -10.67
N ALA A 379 16.55 -43.63 -9.34
CA ALA A 379 17.10 -44.67 -8.46
C ALA A 379 16.24 -45.97 -8.43
N LYS A 380 14.93 -45.92 -8.69
CA LYS A 380 14.04 -47.08 -8.71
C LYS A 380 14.04 -47.86 -10.00
N THR A 381 14.52 -47.30 -11.11
CA THR A 381 14.52 -47.95 -12.44
C THR A 381 15.27 -49.28 -12.38
N SER A 382 14.65 -50.38 -12.82
CA SER A 382 15.30 -51.67 -12.87
C SER A 382 16.20 -51.82 -14.13
N PRO A 383 17.30 -52.60 -14.09
CA PRO A 383 18.16 -52.83 -15.28
C PRO A 383 17.37 -53.42 -16.46
N ILE A 384 16.43 -54.34 -16.19
CA ILE A 384 15.62 -55.01 -17.21
C ILE A 384 14.60 -54.05 -17.83
N GLU A 385 13.99 -53.18 -16.97
CA GLU A 385 13.12 -52.15 -17.47
C GLU A 385 13.87 -51.11 -18.31
N ALA A 386 15.09 -50.76 -17.91
CA ALA A 386 15.93 -49.80 -18.63
C ALA A 386 16.38 -50.28 -19.99
N LEU A 387 16.70 -51.58 -20.14
CA LEU A 387 17.05 -52.21 -21.41
C LEU A 387 15.83 -52.40 -22.33
N LYS A 388 14.64 -52.66 -21.75
CA LYS A 388 13.35 -52.69 -22.47
C LYS A 388 12.74 -51.31 -22.66
N TYR A 389 13.38 -50.23 -22.12
CA TYR A 389 12.88 -48.88 -22.15
C TYR A 389 13.01 -48.28 -23.57
N GLN A 390 12.12 -48.69 -24.42
CA GLN A 390 11.75 -47.93 -25.60
C GLN A 390 10.87 -46.81 -25.12
N ASN A 391 11.35 -45.69 -24.97
CA ASN A 391 10.81 -44.36 -24.66
C ASN A 391 9.35 -44.21 -24.14
N PHE A 392 8.67 -45.27 -23.79
CA PHE A 392 7.37 -45.40 -23.13
C PHE A 392 7.05 -46.88 -23.00
N ALA A 393 7.43 -47.53 -21.89
CA ALA A 393 6.91 -48.90 -21.64
C ALA A 393 5.40 -48.85 -21.57
N PRO A 394 4.70 -49.74 -22.24
CA PRO A 394 3.26 -49.85 -22.07
C PRO A 394 2.99 -50.30 -20.63
N GLN A 395 2.40 -49.43 -19.83
CA GLN A 395 1.67 -49.89 -18.64
C GLN A 395 0.76 -51.02 -19.13
N LYS A 396 0.68 -52.14 -18.38
CA LYS A 396 -0.20 -53.26 -18.62
C LYS A 396 -1.60 -52.74 -19.02
N THR A 397 -1.80 -52.50 -20.31
CA THR A 397 -3.09 -52.14 -20.86
C THR A 397 -3.87 -53.45 -20.98
N LYS A 398 -4.93 -53.61 -20.21
CA LYS A 398 -6.00 -54.54 -20.53
C LYS A 398 -6.34 -54.31 -22.00
N ASN A 399 -6.28 -55.36 -22.80
CA ASN A 399 -6.77 -55.35 -24.19
C ASN A 399 -8.21 -54.80 -24.20
N ARG A 400 -8.35 -53.51 -24.50
CA ARG A 400 -9.65 -52.91 -24.75
C ARG A 400 -9.84 -52.89 -26.27
N ASN A 401 -10.70 -53.72 -26.77
CA ASN A 401 -11.22 -53.63 -28.14
C ASN A 401 -11.97 -52.29 -28.26
N SER A 402 -11.32 -51.28 -28.76
CA SER A 402 -11.90 -49.97 -28.99
C SER A 402 -12.52 -49.94 -30.40
N LYS A 403 -13.86 -50.00 -30.50
CA LYS A 403 -14.60 -49.79 -31.77
C LYS A 403 -14.35 -48.40 -32.41
N ASN A 404 -13.74 -47.45 -31.73
CA ASN A 404 -13.53 -46.05 -32.13
C ASN A 404 -12.08 -45.59 -32.11
N GLY A 405 -11.09 -46.48 -32.03
CA GLY A 405 -9.67 -46.14 -31.85
C GLY A 405 -9.02 -45.35 -32.99
N GLY A 406 -9.65 -45.30 -34.17
CA GLY A 406 -9.14 -44.54 -35.32
C GLY A 406 -9.53 -43.06 -35.37
N LYS A 407 -10.35 -42.56 -34.44
CA LYS A 407 -10.74 -41.14 -34.40
C LYS A 407 -9.62 -40.28 -33.79
N LEU A 408 -9.12 -39.29 -34.53
CA LEU A 408 -7.96 -38.43 -34.16
C LEU A 408 -8.11 -37.78 -32.81
N TYR A 409 -9.32 -37.34 -32.40
CA TYR A 409 -9.57 -36.69 -31.14
C TYR A 409 -9.50 -37.63 -29.94
N ILE A 410 -9.92 -38.91 -30.10
CA ILE A 410 -9.80 -39.92 -29.04
C ILE A 410 -8.34 -40.27 -28.82
N MET A 411 -7.58 -40.38 -29.91
CA MET A 411 -6.15 -40.65 -29.88
C MET A 411 -5.40 -39.48 -29.16
N ALA A 412 -5.73 -38.24 -29.48
CA ALA A 412 -5.18 -37.07 -28.83
C ALA A 412 -5.49 -37.05 -27.32
N PHE A 413 -6.73 -37.38 -26.92
CA PHE A 413 -7.11 -37.45 -25.52
C PHE A 413 -6.29 -38.51 -24.75
N HIS A 414 -6.18 -39.72 -25.31
CA HIS A 414 -5.37 -40.78 -24.70
C HIS A 414 -3.89 -40.39 -24.61
N ASN A 415 -3.37 -39.67 -25.58
CA ASN A 415 -1.99 -39.18 -25.56
C ASN A 415 -1.72 -38.16 -24.45
N VAL A 416 -2.63 -37.21 -24.23
CA VAL A 416 -2.49 -36.22 -23.13
C VAL A 416 -2.46 -36.91 -21.77
N PHE A 417 -3.35 -37.87 -21.53
CA PHE A 417 -3.46 -38.56 -20.24
C PHE A 417 -2.59 -39.84 -20.13
N ARG A 418 -1.77 -40.14 -21.13
CA ARG A 418 -0.82 -41.24 -21.09
C ARG A 418 0.21 -41.05 -19.95
N ASP A 419 0.67 -39.82 -19.73
CA ASP A 419 1.45 -39.44 -18.55
C ASP A 419 0.67 -38.41 -17.70
N LYS A 420 -0.15 -38.95 -16.80
CA LYS A 420 -1.05 -38.13 -15.95
C LYS A 420 -0.30 -37.09 -15.14
N LYS A 421 0.91 -37.44 -14.60
CA LYS A 421 1.69 -36.51 -13.77
C LYS A 421 2.14 -35.29 -14.57
N ARG A 422 2.59 -35.53 -15.80
CA ARG A 422 3.03 -34.48 -16.71
C ARG A 422 1.87 -33.59 -17.16
N ALA A 423 0.72 -34.19 -17.47
CA ALA A 423 -0.48 -33.45 -17.83
C ALA A 423 -0.93 -32.52 -16.70
N ILE A 424 -1.01 -33.03 -15.46
CA ILE A 424 -1.38 -32.24 -14.29
C ILE A 424 -0.42 -31.06 -14.06
N LEU A 425 0.91 -31.28 -14.21
CA LEU A 425 1.90 -30.22 -14.05
C LEU A 425 1.66 -29.06 -15.03
N VAL A 426 1.32 -29.37 -16.28
CA VAL A 426 1.02 -28.33 -17.28
C VAL A 426 -0.27 -27.60 -16.94
N PHE A 427 -1.33 -28.35 -16.62
CA PHE A 427 -2.60 -27.74 -16.22
C PHE A 427 -2.44 -26.79 -15.03
N MET A 428 -1.75 -27.26 -13.99
CA MET A 428 -1.49 -26.45 -12.78
C MET A 428 -0.62 -25.22 -13.09
N SER A 429 0.40 -25.36 -13.94
CA SER A 429 1.28 -24.24 -14.26
C SER A 429 0.57 -23.14 -15.07
N LEU A 430 -0.26 -23.50 -16.05
CA LEU A 430 -1.09 -22.57 -16.81
C LEU A 430 -2.17 -21.94 -15.91
N PHE A 431 -2.84 -22.77 -15.13
CA PHE A 431 -3.85 -22.32 -14.16
C PHE A 431 -3.30 -21.30 -13.19
N MET A 432 -2.16 -21.60 -12.53
CA MET A 432 -1.57 -20.69 -11.53
C MET A 432 -1.19 -19.33 -12.14
N GLY A 433 -0.55 -19.32 -13.31
CA GLY A 433 -0.16 -18.08 -13.96
C GLY A 433 -1.35 -17.17 -14.27
N ILE A 434 -2.44 -17.75 -14.78
CA ILE A 434 -3.61 -16.97 -15.17
C ILE A 434 -4.45 -16.54 -13.98
N THR A 435 -4.66 -17.44 -13.01
CA THR A 435 -5.40 -17.10 -11.79
C THR A 435 -4.73 -15.94 -11.05
N MET A 436 -3.38 -15.88 -11.06
CA MET A 436 -2.66 -14.78 -10.47
C MET A 436 -2.91 -13.44 -11.17
N ILE A 437 -2.95 -13.43 -12.52
CA ILE A 437 -3.32 -12.21 -13.27
C ILE A 437 -4.74 -11.77 -12.92
N LEU A 438 -5.66 -12.71 -12.88
CA LEU A 438 -7.06 -12.42 -12.55
C LEU A 438 -7.18 -11.84 -11.15
N GLY A 439 -6.45 -12.41 -10.17
CA GLY A 439 -6.45 -11.91 -8.80
C GLY A 439 -5.87 -10.50 -8.69
N VAL A 440 -4.70 -10.27 -9.28
CA VAL A 440 -4.06 -8.94 -9.28
C VAL A 440 -4.95 -7.90 -9.95
N ASN A 441 -5.50 -8.23 -11.14
CA ASN A 441 -6.37 -7.28 -11.84
C ASN A 441 -7.75 -7.15 -11.17
N GLY A 442 -8.22 -8.16 -10.44
CA GLY A 442 -9.42 -8.07 -9.61
C GLY A 442 -9.24 -7.06 -8.47
N ILE A 443 -8.11 -7.11 -7.77
CA ILE A 443 -7.79 -6.15 -6.70
C ILE A 443 -7.57 -4.75 -7.29
N VAL A 444 -6.66 -4.63 -8.24
CA VAL A 444 -6.28 -3.31 -8.79
C VAL A 444 -7.42 -2.67 -9.60
N GLY A 445 -8.25 -3.50 -10.24
CA GLY A 445 -9.44 -3.05 -10.96
C GLY A 445 -10.57 -2.57 -10.05
N SER A 446 -10.52 -2.92 -8.76
CA SER A 446 -11.48 -2.46 -7.75
C SER A 446 -11.22 -1.01 -7.30
N TYR A 447 -9.99 -0.52 -7.51
CA TYR A 447 -9.61 0.85 -7.19
C TYR A 447 -9.93 1.75 -8.39
N LYS A 448 -11.04 2.50 -8.30
CA LYS A 448 -11.48 3.46 -9.29
C LYS A 448 -11.42 4.87 -8.75
N ALA A 449 -10.91 5.80 -9.54
CA ALA A 449 -10.84 7.21 -9.18
C ALA A 449 -12.25 7.79 -8.91
N GLU A 450 -13.25 7.38 -9.69
CA GLU A 450 -14.63 7.80 -9.52
C GLU A 450 -15.19 7.44 -8.13
N ASN A 451 -14.92 6.22 -7.66
CA ASN A 451 -15.35 5.78 -6.32
C ASN A 451 -14.57 6.51 -5.22
N TYR A 452 -13.28 6.77 -5.45
CA TYR A 452 -12.44 7.52 -4.52
C TYR A 452 -12.93 8.96 -4.38
N VAL A 453 -13.17 9.65 -5.50
CA VAL A 453 -13.75 11.01 -5.49
C VAL A 453 -15.11 10.99 -4.79
N LYS A 454 -16.00 10.08 -5.16
CA LYS A 454 -17.34 9.97 -4.54
C LYS A 454 -17.28 9.71 -3.03
N GLN A 455 -16.23 9.05 -2.52
CA GLN A 455 -16.06 8.75 -1.09
C GLN A 455 -15.48 9.92 -0.30
N TYR A 456 -14.59 10.73 -0.92
CA TYR A 456 -13.77 11.72 -0.22
C TYR A 456 -13.97 13.16 -0.69
N MET A 457 -14.88 13.40 -1.63
CA MET A 457 -15.26 14.73 -2.11
C MET A 457 -16.79 14.79 -2.27
N ASP A 458 -17.37 15.82 -1.72
CA ASP A 458 -18.81 16.07 -1.83
C ASP A 458 -19.13 16.96 -3.04
N TYR A 459 -18.17 17.81 -3.43
CA TYR A 459 -18.27 18.74 -4.56
C TYR A 459 -17.15 18.50 -5.56
N ASN A 460 -17.32 19.01 -6.78
CA ASN A 460 -16.28 18.94 -7.79
C ASN A 460 -15.02 19.72 -7.39
N PHE A 461 -15.23 20.84 -6.64
CA PHE A 461 -14.15 21.62 -6.05
C PHE A 461 -14.53 22.01 -4.63
N GLU A 462 -13.58 21.98 -3.73
CA GLU A 462 -13.78 22.27 -2.32
C GLU A 462 -12.72 23.26 -1.84
N TYR A 463 -13.16 24.32 -1.18
CA TYR A 463 -12.31 25.26 -0.46
C TYR A 463 -12.51 25.11 1.05
N ALA A 464 -11.42 25.21 1.79
CA ALA A 464 -11.45 25.19 3.24
C ALA A 464 -10.54 26.29 3.82
N ASP A 465 -11.05 27.04 4.78
CA ASP A 465 -10.25 27.96 5.57
C ASP A 465 -9.61 27.20 6.74
N ILE A 466 -8.28 27.10 6.69
CA ILE A 466 -7.49 26.39 7.71
C ILE A 466 -7.44 27.18 9.02
N GLN A 467 -7.57 28.49 8.99
CA GLN A 467 -7.53 29.36 10.17
C GLN A 467 -8.70 29.15 11.12
N VAL A 468 -9.87 28.82 10.56
CA VAL A 468 -11.08 28.50 11.35
C VAL A 468 -10.83 27.32 12.31
N ARG A 469 -9.80 26.55 12.06
CA ARG A 469 -9.37 25.43 12.93
C ARG A 469 -8.73 25.87 14.26
N GLN A 470 -8.39 27.17 14.42
CA GLN A 470 -7.69 27.69 15.61
C GLN A 470 -8.53 28.75 16.30
N TYR A 471 -9.17 28.41 17.43
CA TYR A 471 -10.06 29.28 18.19
C TYR A 471 -9.47 30.66 18.53
N GLU A 472 -8.16 30.74 18.87
CA GLU A 472 -7.50 32.01 19.17
C GLU A 472 -7.41 32.94 17.96
N GLN A 473 -7.45 32.38 16.75
CA GLN A 473 -7.36 33.14 15.50
C GLN A 473 -8.72 33.69 15.05
N LEU A 474 -9.84 33.02 15.32
CA LEU A 474 -11.18 33.51 15.00
C LEU A 474 -11.51 34.90 15.54
N GLN A 475 -10.79 35.38 16.55
CA GLN A 475 -11.01 36.69 17.14
C GLN A 475 -10.18 37.83 16.50
N LYS A 476 -9.27 37.52 15.55
CA LYS A 476 -8.23 38.45 15.13
C LYS A 476 -8.12 38.70 13.62
N GLU A 477 -8.81 37.94 12.76
CA GLU A 477 -8.41 37.88 11.37
C GLU A 477 -9.49 38.22 10.34
N VAL A 478 -9.02 38.72 9.20
CA VAL A 478 -9.78 38.99 7.99
C VAL A 478 -10.17 37.65 7.37
N PRO A 479 -11.46 37.45 7.03
CA PRO A 479 -11.91 36.22 6.38
C PRO A 479 -11.11 35.98 5.10
N GLN A 480 -10.70 34.71 4.88
CA GLN A 480 -10.00 34.30 3.68
C GLN A 480 -10.90 34.40 2.44
N PHE A 481 -12.15 34.01 2.61
CA PHE A 481 -13.17 34.02 1.60
C PHE A 481 -14.18 35.10 1.93
N ASP A 482 -14.32 36.07 1.03
CA ASP A 482 -15.29 37.14 1.12
C ASP A 482 -16.36 37.01 0.02
N GLU A 483 -17.40 37.84 0.05
CA GLU A 483 -18.46 37.86 -0.95
C GLU A 483 -17.91 38.09 -2.36
N HIS A 484 -16.86 38.92 -2.51
CA HIS A 484 -16.23 39.18 -3.78
C HIS A 484 -15.57 37.94 -4.39
N PHE A 485 -14.93 37.13 -3.54
CA PHE A 485 -14.34 35.86 -3.98
C PHE A 485 -15.41 34.88 -4.46
N ILE A 486 -16.54 34.82 -3.78
CA ILE A 486 -17.70 33.99 -4.16
C ILE A 486 -18.28 34.46 -5.50
N GLU A 487 -18.51 35.79 -5.65
CA GLU A 487 -18.98 36.36 -6.91
C GLU A 487 -18.09 36.03 -8.10
N GLN A 488 -16.76 36.00 -7.89
CA GLN A 488 -15.81 35.62 -8.94
C GLN A 488 -15.96 34.13 -9.33
N ILE A 489 -16.23 33.26 -8.37
CA ILE A 489 -16.50 31.84 -8.64
C ILE A 489 -17.79 31.68 -9.41
N GLU A 490 -18.88 32.31 -8.96
CA GLU A 490 -20.20 32.22 -9.60
C GLU A 490 -20.24 32.77 -11.05
N GLN A 491 -19.33 33.68 -11.40
CA GLN A 491 -19.22 34.21 -12.76
C GLN A 491 -18.55 33.27 -13.77
N ILE A 492 -17.97 32.15 -13.31
CA ILE A 492 -17.35 31.14 -14.20
C ILE A 492 -18.46 30.39 -14.94
N GLU A 493 -18.40 30.38 -16.26
CA GLU A 493 -19.35 29.64 -17.10
C GLU A 493 -19.27 28.12 -16.81
N GLY A 494 -20.43 27.47 -16.62
CA GLY A 494 -20.51 26.03 -16.36
C GLY A 494 -20.53 25.64 -14.88
N ILE A 495 -20.53 26.61 -13.98
CA ILE A 495 -20.81 26.36 -12.57
C ILE A 495 -22.32 26.17 -12.40
N LYS A 496 -22.68 25.09 -11.74
CA LYS A 496 -24.06 24.70 -11.46
C LYS A 496 -24.54 25.26 -10.13
N ASN A 497 -23.71 25.11 -9.09
CA ASN A 497 -24.04 25.47 -7.72
C ASN A 497 -22.78 25.86 -6.96
N VAL A 498 -22.91 26.88 -6.10
CA VAL A 498 -21.88 27.27 -5.13
C VAL A 498 -22.53 27.24 -3.77
N GLU A 499 -22.04 26.36 -2.92
CA GLU A 499 -22.54 26.22 -1.55
C GLU A 499 -21.51 26.75 -0.57
N ILE A 500 -21.98 27.47 0.46
CA ILE A 500 -21.15 28.20 1.40
C ILE A 500 -21.34 27.63 2.79
N GLN A 501 -20.24 27.21 3.40
CA GLN A 501 -20.24 26.81 4.79
C GLN A 501 -19.81 27.99 5.67
N LYS A 502 -20.66 28.31 6.64
CA LYS A 502 -20.39 29.36 7.65
C LYS A 502 -20.14 28.71 9.00
N THR A 503 -19.20 29.24 9.74
CA THR A 503 -18.80 28.72 11.05
C THR A 503 -18.63 29.86 12.04
N VAL A 504 -19.05 29.62 13.29
CA VAL A 504 -18.81 30.48 14.43
C VAL A 504 -18.53 29.63 15.66
N TRP A 505 -17.71 30.11 16.57
CA TRP A 505 -17.59 29.50 17.88
C TRP A 505 -18.71 30.03 18.80
N ALA A 506 -19.41 29.13 19.49
CA ALA A 506 -20.44 29.50 20.43
C ALA A 506 -20.24 28.84 21.80
N GLY A 507 -20.43 29.66 22.86
CA GLY A 507 -20.56 29.15 24.19
C GLY A 507 -21.88 28.41 24.37
N ILE A 508 -21.87 27.37 25.19
CA ILE A 508 -23.02 26.55 25.55
C ILE A 508 -23.31 26.80 27.01
N ASP A 509 -24.58 27.16 27.34
CA ASP A 509 -24.97 27.26 28.74
C ASP A 509 -24.92 25.90 29.42
N PHE A 510 -24.08 25.79 30.44
CA PHE A 510 -23.79 24.52 31.11
C PHE A 510 -24.80 24.25 32.24
N ASP A 511 -25.78 23.34 31.96
CA ASP A 511 -26.64 22.78 32.99
C ASP A 511 -26.35 21.28 33.19
N GLU A 512 -25.88 20.95 34.39
CA GLU A 512 -25.54 19.55 34.75
C GLU A 512 -26.71 18.58 34.64
N SER A 513 -27.93 19.07 34.82
CA SER A 513 -29.14 18.24 34.74
C SER A 513 -29.43 17.78 33.31
N ASP A 514 -29.21 18.66 32.36
CA ASP A 514 -29.47 18.39 30.93
C ASP A 514 -28.37 17.61 30.28
N PHE A 515 -27.10 17.88 30.69
CA PHE A 515 -25.91 17.19 30.16
C PHE A 515 -25.53 15.92 30.91
N ARG A 516 -26.24 15.50 31.96
CA ARG A 516 -25.81 14.43 32.86
C ARG A 516 -25.45 13.12 32.13
N ASP A 517 -26.29 12.64 31.24
CA ASP A 517 -26.09 11.37 30.57
C ASP A 517 -24.96 11.49 29.52
N PHE A 518 -24.95 12.58 28.77
CA PHE A 518 -23.84 12.91 27.87
C PHE A 518 -22.49 12.94 28.60
N MET A 519 -22.41 13.68 29.70
CA MET A 519 -21.17 13.81 30.49
C MET A 519 -20.71 12.47 31.06
N LYS A 520 -21.62 11.61 31.50
CA LYS A 520 -21.25 10.28 32.00
C LYS A 520 -20.67 9.40 30.91
N ILE A 521 -21.25 9.43 29.72
CA ILE A 521 -20.78 8.64 28.58
C ILE A 521 -19.38 9.17 28.15
N LYS A 522 -19.26 10.48 27.95
CA LYS A 522 -17.97 11.11 27.59
C LYS A 522 -16.89 10.91 28.65
N TYR A 523 -17.23 10.90 29.96
CA TYR A 523 -16.28 10.64 31.03
C TYR A 523 -15.61 9.26 30.88
N GLU A 524 -16.33 8.24 30.43
CA GLU A 524 -15.80 6.89 30.29
C GLU A 524 -14.61 6.82 29.33
N ASP A 525 -14.58 7.65 28.29
CA ASP A 525 -13.52 7.72 27.29
C ASP A 525 -12.60 8.95 27.45
N SER A 526 -12.82 9.76 28.51
CA SER A 526 -12.11 11.01 28.73
C SER A 526 -10.72 10.80 29.32
N SER A 527 -9.86 11.80 29.12
CA SER A 527 -8.56 11.90 29.81
C SER A 527 -8.70 11.96 31.34
N TYR A 528 -9.80 12.50 31.85
CA TYR A 528 -10.10 12.54 33.29
C TYR A 528 -10.12 11.13 33.87
N LYS A 529 -10.87 10.22 33.25
CA LYS A 529 -10.93 8.82 33.68
C LYS A 529 -9.61 8.10 33.43
N ALA A 530 -8.99 8.31 32.28
CA ALA A 530 -7.68 7.74 31.98
C ALA A 530 -6.62 8.16 33.02
N ASN A 531 -6.67 9.39 33.48
CA ASN A 531 -5.81 9.95 34.52
C ASN A 531 -6.29 9.63 35.95
N ARG A 532 -7.29 8.75 36.11
CA ARG A 532 -7.89 8.37 37.42
C ARG A 532 -8.50 9.53 38.19
N GLN A 533 -8.89 10.61 37.54
CA GLN A 533 -9.66 11.67 38.14
C GLN A 533 -11.12 11.23 38.33
N SER A 534 -11.75 11.66 39.37
CA SER A 534 -13.15 11.32 39.62
C SER A 534 -14.09 12.15 38.75
N TYR A 535 -15.30 11.61 38.51
CA TYR A 535 -16.34 12.35 37.81
C TYR A 535 -16.60 13.76 38.43
N GLU A 536 -16.55 13.88 39.77
CA GLU A 536 -16.69 15.17 40.48
C GLU A 536 -15.53 16.13 40.19
N GLN A 537 -14.31 15.63 40.03
CA GLN A 537 -13.17 16.46 39.61
C GLN A 537 -13.33 16.97 38.19
N MET A 538 -13.84 16.13 37.27
CA MET A 538 -14.19 16.55 35.93
C MET A 538 -15.27 17.64 35.94
N LEU A 539 -16.36 17.46 36.70
CA LEU A 539 -17.44 18.44 36.81
C LEU A 539 -16.90 19.79 37.37
N ALA A 540 -15.98 19.77 38.33
CA ALA A 540 -15.38 21.00 38.85
C ALA A 540 -14.58 21.73 37.74
N GLY A 541 -13.88 21.02 36.89
CA GLY A 541 -13.20 21.59 35.71
C GLY A 541 -14.18 22.19 34.72
N LEU A 542 -15.22 21.46 34.37
CA LEU A 542 -16.26 21.95 33.44
C LEU A 542 -16.98 23.20 33.94
N ARG A 543 -17.29 23.28 35.25
CA ARG A 543 -17.84 24.48 35.86
C ARG A 543 -16.84 25.67 35.77
N ALA A 544 -15.54 25.41 35.88
CA ALA A 544 -14.53 26.45 35.70
C ALA A 544 -14.52 26.98 34.26
N TYR A 545 -14.55 26.10 33.25
CA TYR A 545 -14.68 26.47 31.84
C TYR A 545 -15.97 27.23 31.55
N ALA A 546 -17.10 26.76 32.05
CA ALA A 546 -18.37 27.44 31.89
C ALA A 546 -18.33 28.86 32.51
N ASN A 547 -17.81 29.01 33.72
CA ASN A 547 -17.66 30.32 34.39
C ASN A 547 -16.71 31.26 33.64
N ALA A 548 -15.73 30.73 32.94
CA ALA A 548 -14.82 31.50 32.10
C ALA A 548 -15.43 31.87 30.75
N GLY A 549 -16.59 31.30 30.37
CA GLY A 549 -17.20 31.43 29.05
C GLY A 549 -16.46 30.61 27.97
N GLU A 550 -15.73 29.57 28.39
CA GLU A 550 -14.94 28.72 27.54
C GLU A 550 -15.61 27.34 27.23
N TYR A 551 -16.74 27.05 27.89
CA TYR A 551 -17.51 25.86 27.60
C TYR A 551 -18.35 26.09 26.34
N GLY A 552 -17.94 25.49 25.23
CA GLY A 552 -18.58 25.69 23.93
C GLY A 552 -17.90 24.88 22.82
N CYS A 553 -18.45 25.00 21.63
CA CYS A 553 -17.95 24.31 20.44
C CYS A 553 -18.15 25.15 19.17
N TYR A 554 -17.68 24.62 18.03
CA TYR A 554 -17.98 25.19 16.73
C TYR A 554 -19.41 24.88 16.31
N ILE A 555 -20.11 25.94 15.86
CA ILE A 555 -21.38 25.86 15.18
C ILE A 555 -21.12 26.08 13.71
N THR A 556 -21.59 25.17 12.87
CA THR A 556 -21.36 25.23 11.43
C THR A 556 -22.66 25.02 10.64
N THR A 557 -22.78 25.67 9.50
CA THR A 557 -23.92 25.41 8.62
C THR A 557 -23.72 24.11 7.88
N LEU A 558 -24.80 23.32 7.78
CA LEU A 558 -24.84 22.19 6.85
C LEU A 558 -25.27 22.72 5.48
N MET A 559 -24.48 22.38 4.46
CA MET A 559 -24.68 22.89 3.10
C MET A 559 -25.62 21.99 2.28
N ASP A 560 -25.51 20.68 2.39
CA ASP A 560 -26.15 19.73 1.49
C ASP A 560 -27.33 19.00 2.15
N GLU A 561 -28.53 19.22 1.61
CA GLU A 561 -29.77 18.55 2.05
C GLU A 561 -29.70 17.03 1.83
N ARG A 562 -28.99 16.56 0.79
CA ARG A 562 -28.88 15.15 0.45
C ARG A 562 -28.28 14.33 1.59
N ILE A 563 -27.39 14.93 2.39
CA ILE A 563 -26.74 14.27 3.53
C ILE A 563 -27.76 13.87 4.58
N LEU A 564 -28.72 14.77 4.90
CA LEU A 564 -29.76 14.48 5.87
C LEU A 564 -30.80 13.49 5.32
N GLU A 565 -31.10 13.56 4.03
CA GLU A 565 -31.98 12.59 3.37
C GLU A 565 -31.36 11.20 3.42
N GLU A 566 -30.07 11.04 3.04
CA GLU A 566 -29.34 9.77 3.10
C GLU A 566 -29.23 9.24 4.53
N TYR A 567 -28.97 10.12 5.51
CA TYR A 567 -28.99 9.75 6.93
C TYR A 567 -30.34 9.18 7.33
N ASN A 568 -31.44 9.86 7.00
CA ASN A 568 -32.80 9.44 7.35
C ASN A 568 -33.20 8.12 6.67
N GLU A 569 -32.75 7.87 5.43
CA GLU A 569 -32.94 6.59 4.74
C GLU A 569 -32.22 5.45 5.46
N ASN A 570 -31.01 5.67 5.91
CA ASN A 570 -30.20 4.68 6.61
C ASN A 570 -30.62 4.50 8.07
N HIS A 571 -31.19 5.55 8.71
CA HIS A 571 -31.52 5.56 10.12
C HIS A 571 -33.02 5.91 10.39
N PRO A 572 -33.98 5.13 9.87
CA PRO A 572 -35.41 5.49 9.93
C PRO A 572 -36.01 5.59 11.37
N LYS A 573 -35.28 5.04 12.37
CA LYS A 573 -35.73 5.09 13.78
C LYS A 573 -35.30 6.38 14.49
N THR A 574 -34.27 7.02 14.02
CA THR A 574 -33.67 8.25 14.56
C THR A 574 -33.69 9.34 13.49
N ALA A 575 -34.65 9.28 12.58
CA ALA A 575 -34.82 10.23 11.50
C ALA A 575 -34.95 11.65 12.03
N ILE A 576 -34.25 12.57 11.39
CA ILE A 576 -34.23 13.99 11.71
C ILE A 576 -35.39 14.67 10.99
N ASP A 577 -36.06 15.59 11.67
CA ASP A 577 -37.07 16.44 11.07
C ASP A 577 -36.43 17.48 10.16
N LEU A 578 -36.42 17.21 8.85
CA LEU A 578 -35.78 18.09 7.87
C LEU A 578 -36.47 19.48 7.81
N GLU A 579 -37.79 19.54 7.91
CA GLU A 579 -38.50 20.84 7.88
C GLU A 579 -38.12 21.71 9.09
N ALA A 580 -38.10 21.13 10.29
CA ALA A 580 -37.69 21.83 11.50
C ALA A 580 -36.20 22.26 11.44
N PHE A 581 -35.34 21.44 10.85
CA PHE A 581 -33.94 21.78 10.67
C PHE A 581 -33.74 22.97 9.73
N TRP A 582 -34.35 22.92 8.54
CA TRP A 582 -34.20 24.00 7.56
C TRP A 582 -34.90 25.31 7.98
N ARG A 583 -35.89 25.26 8.86
CA ARG A 583 -36.46 26.46 9.51
C ARG A 583 -35.56 26.98 10.65
N GLY A 584 -34.46 26.30 10.97
CA GLY A 584 -33.58 26.70 12.05
C GLY A 584 -34.13 26.47 13.46
N GLU A 585 -35.08 25.57 13.62
CA GLU A 585 -35.71 25.29 14.93
C GLU A 585 -34.90 24.26 15.73
N ILE A 586 -34.26 23.36 15.05
CA ILE A 586 -33.45 22.30 15.63
C ILE A 586 -31.99 22.35 15.15
N VAL A 587 -31.11 21.78 15.96
CA VAL A 587 -29.67 21.57 15.64
C VAL A 587 -29.36 20.08 15.66
N ILE A 588 -28.24 19.72 15.04
CA ILE A 588 -27.74 18.36 15.00
C ILE A 588 -26.34 18.36 15.64
N THR A 589 -26.12 17.50 16.63
CA THR A 589 -24.79 17.30 17.22
C THR A 589 -24.05 16.26 16.41
N GLY A 590 -22.76 16.46 16.15
CA GLY A 590 -21.98 15.58 15.29
C GLY A 590 -20.55 15.38 15.75
N TRP A 591 -19.92 14.43 15.10
CA TRP A 591 -18.51 14.09 15.23
C TRP A 591 -18.12 13.66 16.65
N ASP A 592 -18.55 12.47 17.03
CA ASP A 592 -18.06 11.83 18.24
C ASP A 592 -17.01 10.76 17.92
N ASN A 593 -15.86 10.85 18.53
CA ASN A 593 -14.76 9.91 18.36
C ASN A 593 -14.84 8.73 19.35
N SER A 594 -15.96 8.57 20.05
CA SER A 594 -16.14 7.48 21.01
C SER A 594 -16.52 6.18 20.28
N ASN A 595 -15.68 5.16 20.39
CA ASN A 595 -15.91 3.86 19.75
C ASN A 595 -16.98 3.00 20.44
N TYR A 596 -17.58 3.43 21.55
CA TYR A 596 -18.34 2.52 22.40
C TYR A 596 -19.75 2.97 22.80
N ASN A 597 -20.01 4.27 22.86
CA ASN A 597 -21.31 4.79 23.22
C ASN A 597 -21.53 6.14 22.51
N ALA A 598 -22.58 6.29 21.77
CA ALA A 598 -22.94 7.52 21.09
C ALA A 598 -23.33 8.63 22.10
N PRO A 599 -22.39 9.41 22.68
CA PRO A 599 -22.72 10.41 23.70
C PRO A 599 -23.61 11.51 23.14
N ASN A 600 -23.41 11.89 21.87
CA ASN A 600 -24.22 12.89 21.21
C ASN A 600 -25.71 12.49 21.15
N ALA A 601 -26.04 11.20 21.06
CA ALA A 601 -27.41 10.71 21.10
C ALA A 601 -28.14 11.02 22.43
N ALA A 602 -27.39 11.17 23.54
CA ALA A 602 -27.93 11.52 24.83
C ALA A 602 -28.44 13.00 24.90
N LEU A 603 -28.04 13.82 23.95
CA LEU A 603 -28.50 15.21 23.83
C LEU A 603 -29.76 15.36 23.00
N VAL A 604 -30.17 14.37 22.22
CA VAL A 604 -31.36 14.42 21.37
C VAL A 604 -32.61 14.66 22.25
N GLY A 605 -33.42 15.63 21.85
CA GLY A 605 -34.57 16.07 22.61
C GLY A 605 -34.28 17.05 23.76
N LYS A 606 -32.98 17.42 24.00
CA LYS A 606 -32.61 18.47 24.94
C LYS A 606 -32.56 19.82 24.25
N THR A 607 -32.77 20.88 25.02
CA THR A 607 -32.58 22.26 24.54
C THR A 607 -31.22 22.75 24.93
N LEU A 608 -30.46 23.27 23.97
CA LEU A 608 -29.15 23.92 24.18
C LEU A 608 -29.30 25.41 23.98
N THR A 609 -28.88 26.20 24.95
CA THR A 609 -28.76 27.65 24.81
C THR A 609 -27.35 27.94 24.31
N LEU A 610 -27.24 28.43 23.08
CA LEU A 610 -26.02 28.76 22.40
C LEU A 610 -25.84 30.27 22.31
N THR A 611 -24.61 30.74 22.55
CA THR A 611 -24.26 32.16 22.44
C THR A 611 -23.04 32.32 21.55
N ALA A 612 -23.22 32.82 20.31
CA ALA A 612 -22.11 33.03 19.39
C ALA A 612 -21.13 34.05 19.94
N LYS A 613 -19.85 33.78 19.75
CA LYS A 613 -18.76 34.70 20.11
C LYS A 613 -18.47 35.65 18.96
N SER A 614 -19.47 36.48 18.65
CA SER A 614 -19.44 37.52 17.63
C SER A 614 -20.00 38.81 18.25
N ALA A 615 -19.85 39.96 17.59
CA ALA A 615 -20.29 41.26 18.12
C ALA A 615 -21.82 41.34 18.26
N ASP A 616 -22.57 40.62 17.45
CA ASP A 616 -24.05 40.55 17.42
C ASP A 616 -24.63 39.29 18.06
N GLY A 617 -23.73 38.40 18.60
CA GLY A 617 -24.16 37.11 19.16
C GLY A 617 -25.16 37.21 20.29
N LYS A 618 -26.24 36.46 20.19
CA LYS A 618 -27.33 36.41 21.18
C LYS A 618 -27.50 35.01 21.72
N ALA A 619 -27.84 34.92 23.00
CA ALA A 619 -28.26 33.65 23.59
C ALA A 619 -29.53 33.16 22.87
N THR A 620 -29.44 32.01 22.22
CA THR A 620 -30.48 31.43 21.40
C THR A 620 -30.70 29.97 21.76
N ASP A 621 -31.97 29.63 22.01
CA ASP A 621 -32.36 28.26 22.34
C ASP A 621 -32.58 27.43 21.06
N PHE A 622 -31.99 26.25 21.05
CA PHE A 622 -32.15 25.26 20.01
C PHE A 622 -32.48 23.89 20.61
N LEU A 623 -33.42 23.19 20.01
CA LEU A 623 -33.68 21.80 20.33
C LEU A 623 -32.69 20.91 19.56
N VAL A 624 -32.07 19.97 20.23
CA VAL A 624 -31.24 18.96 19.55
C VAL A 624 -32.16 17.95 18.88
N GLY A 625 -32.27 18.00 17.56
CA GLY A 625 -33.17 17.15 16.75
C GLY A 625 -32.52 15.88 16.25
N GLY A 626 -31.18 15.75 16.33
CA GLY A 626 -30.46 14.59 15.87
C GLY A 626 -29.01 14.55 16.33
N ALA A 627 -28.37 13.43 16.14
CA ALA A 627 -26.96 13.22 16.46
C ALA A 627 -26.29 12.36 15.38
N PHE A 628 -25.13 12.81 14.89
CA PHE A 628 -24.28 12.02 14.00
C PHE A 628 -23.13 11.39 14.79
N ASP A 629 -22.83 10.14 14.50
CA ASP A 629 -21.67 9.44 15.03
C ASP A 629 -20.53 9.40 14.00
N PHE A 630 -19.28 9.44 14.50
CA PHE A 630 -18.08 9.32 13.65
C PHE A 630 -18.04 8.03 12.82
N MET A 631 -18.66 6.97 13.32
CA MET A 631 -18.71 5.66 12.66
C MET A 631 -19.88 5.48 11.70
N ASP A 632 -20.80 6.46 11.64
CA ASP A 632 -21.85 6.47 10.64
C ASP A 632 -21.31 6.84 9.25
N ASP A 633 -21.94 6.34 8.20
CA ASP A 633 -21.57 6.58 6.78
C ASP A 633 -21.58 8.06 6.35
N THR A 634 -21.97 8.94 7.26
CA THR A 634 -21.99 10.41 7.11
C THR A 634 -20.62 11.07 7.31
N ASN A 635 -19.53 10.37 7.11
CA ASN A 635 -18.15 10.90 7.12
C ASN A 635 -17.93 12.13 6.22
N ARG A 636 -18.91 12.43 5.36
CA ARG A 636 -18.89 13.56 4.43
C ARG A 636 -19.11 14.91 5.08
N LEU A 637 -19.72 14.94 6.27
CA LEU A 637 -20.09 16.18 6.95
C LEU A 637 -18.92 16.97 7.55
N SER A 638 -17.74 16.38 7.62
CA SER A 638 -16.69 16.91 8.48
C SER A 638 -15.46 17.45 7.76
N THR A 639 -15.44 17.43 6.45
CA THR A 639 -14.19 17.59 5.71
C THR A 639 -13.53 18.96 5.85
N THR A 640 -14.27 19.97 6.24
CA THR A 640 -13.76 21.35 6.24
C THR A 640 -13.35 21.91 7.58
N ILE A 641 -13.84 21.37 8.69
CA ILE A 641 -13.55 21.95 10.02
C ILE A 641 -12.65 21.01 10.81
N GLY A 642 -11.44 21.46 11.08
CA GLY A 642 -10.52 20.75 11.98
C GLY A 642 -11.04 20.76 13.42
N HIS A 643 -10.90 19.62 14.10
CA HIS A 643 -11.21 19.53 15.52
C HIS A 643 -10.25 20.37 16.34
N HIS A 644 -10.78 21.33 17.05
CA HIS A 644 -10.07 21.94 18.15
C HIS A 644 -10.90 21.74 19.42
N LYS A 645 -10.56 20.72 20.20
CA LYS A 645 -11.14 20.47 21.50
C LYS A 645 -10.48 21.41 22.51
N MET A 646 -11.12 22.52 22.80
CA MET A 646 -10.73 23.31 23.99
C MET A 646 -11.18 22.61 25.28
N VAL A 647 -12.35 21.95 25.23
CA VAL A 647 -12.90 21.19 26.36
C VAL A 647 -13.29 19.81 25.87
N GLU A 648 -12.73 18.76 26.46
CA GLU A 648 -12.93 17.37 26.02
C GLU A 648 -14.37 16.89 26.17
N ILE A 649 -15.15 17.49 27.05
CA ILE A 649 -16.54 17.08 27.38
C ILE A 649 -17.51 18.16 26.95
N VAL A 650 -17.54 18.40 25.63
CA VAL A 650 -18.59 19.17 24.95
C VAL A 650 -18.97 18.41 23.65
N PRO A 651 -20.10 18.73 23.03
CA PRO A 651 -20.33 18.31 21.65
C PRO A 651 -19.19 18.79 20.74
N ASP A 652 -18.67 17.94 19.88
CA ASP A 652 -17.50 18.32 19.07
C ASP A 652 -17.85 19.38 18.03
N ILE A 653 -19.00 19.23 17.36
CA ILE A 653 -19.55 20.16 16.38
C ILE A 653 -21.07 20.18 16.54
N ILE A 654 -21.67 21.34 16.33
CA ILE A 654 -23.13 21.48 16.19
C ILE A 654 -23.44 21.99 14.79
N TYR A 655 -24.25 21.26 14.06
CA TYR A 655 -24.73 21.63 12.73
C TYR A 655 -26.06 22.36 12.81
N VAL A 656 -26.13 23.46 12.07
CA VAL A 656 -27.34 24.29 11.93
C VAL A 656 -27.66 24.49 10.44
N SER A 657 -28.90 24.86 10.14
CA SER A 657 -29.23 25.41 8.83
C SER A 657 -28.77 26.87 8.73
N GLU A 658 -28.82 27.46 7.53
CA GLU A 658 -28.54 28.88 7.37
C GLU A 658 -29.49 29.74 8.20
N ALA A 659 -30.78 29.41 8.21
CA ALA A 659 -31.76 30.08 9.07
C ALA A 659 -31.45 29.94 10.56
N GLY A 660 -30.87 28.79 10.97
CA GLY A 660 -30.38 28.59 12.35
C GLY A 660 -29.16 29.46 12.66
N MET A 661 -28.24 29.59 11.71
CA MET A 661 -27.08 30.48 11.88
C MET A 661 -27.46 31.94 11.96
N GLU A 662 -28.38 32.41 11.14
CA GLU A 662 -28.93 33.79 11.19
C GLU A 662 -29.62 34.10 12.53
N ARG A 663 -30.31 33.13 13.15
CA ARG A 663 -30.85 33.28 14.49
C ARG A 663 -29.78 33.45 15.55
N LEU A 664 -28.61 32.82 15.36
CA LEU A 664 -27.52 32.86 16.31
C LEU A 664 -26.61 34.09 16.12
N THR A 665 -26.26 34.41 14.89
CA THR A 665 -25.41 35.57 14.50
C THR A 665 -25.49 35.84 13.00
N GLY A 666 -25.35 37.12 12.61
CA GLY A 666 -25.11 37.55 11.24
C GLY A 666 -23.62 37.66 10.86
N GLU A 667 -22.69 37.42 11.81
CA GLU A 667 -21.24 37.61 11.64
C GLU A 667 -20.47 36.29 11.61
N ALA A 668 -21.08 35.20 11.08
CA ALA A 668 -20.37 33.92 10.93
C ALA A 668 -19.34 34.00 9.81
N LEU A 669 -18.18 33.35 9.99
CA LEU A 669 -17.10 33.30 9.01
C LEU A 669 -17.37 32.22 7.95
N ILE A 670 -17.01 32.49 6.71
CA ILE A 670 -17.04 31.48 5.65
C ILE A 670 -15.86 30.52 5.88
N SER A 671 -16.19 29.29 6.24
CA SER A 671 -15.21 28.24 6.56
C SER A 671 -14.94 27.29 5.40
N GLY A 672 -15.87 27.22 4.45
CA GLY A 672 -15.74 26.35 3.29
C GLY A 672 -16.62 26.78 2.13
N ILE A 673 -16.27 26.36 0.92
CA ILE A 673 -17.04 26.58 -0.30
C ILE A 673 -17.02 25.29 -1.10
N GLY A 674 -18.21 24.78 -1.43
CA GLY A 674 -18.41 23.66 -2.35
C GLY A 674 -18.87 24.17 -3.72
N VAL A 675 -18.24 23.70 -4.77
CA VAL A 675 -18.56 24.12 -6.15
C VAL A 675 -18.86 22.89 -6.99
N ASP A 676 -20.07 22.86 -7.57
CA ASP A 676 -20.48 21.86 -8.55
C ASP A 676 -20.56 22.45 -9.94
N ILE A 677 -20.30 21.63 -10.96
CA ILE A 677 -20.38 22.01 -12.37
C ILE A 677 -21.54 21.36 -13.09
N GLU A 678 -22.02 21.98 -14.18
CA GLU A 678 -23.13 21.45 -14.98
C GLU A 678 -22.73 20.24 -15.82
N ASP A 679 -21.56 20.30 -16.50
CA ASP A 679 -21.03 19.24 -17.36
C ASP A 679 -19.63 18.83 -16.92
N ILE A 680 -19.45 17.54 -16.65
CA ILE A 680 -18.15 16.96 -16.27
C ILE A 680 -17.06 17.19 -17.33
N ASN A 681 -17.41 17.44 -18.59
CA ASN A 681 -16.45 17.75 -19.65
C ASN A 681 -15.80 19.12 -19.47
N ASP A 682 -16.39 20.02 -18.71
CA ASP A 682 -15.85 21.34 -18.39
C ASP A 682 -14.89 21.32 -17.19
N LEU A 683 -14.70 20.19 -16.54
CA LEU A 683 -13.98 20.06 -15.29
C LEU A 683 -12.55 20.66 -15.36
N GLU A 684 -11.76 20.32 -16.39
CA GLU A 684 -10.39 20.83 -16.55
C GLU A 684 -10.36 22.34 -16.84
N ARG A 685 -11.35 22.86 -17.58
CA ARG A 685 -11.45 24.28 -17.88
C ARG A 685 -11.79 25.08 -16.62
N VAL A 686 -12.82 24.65 -15.90
CA VAL A 686 -13.26 25.30 -14.65
C VAL A 686 -12.14 25.23 -13.60
N ASP A 687 -11.45 24.09 -13.46
CA ASP A 687 -10.29 23.97 -12.59
C ASP A 687 -9.21 25.01 -12.88
N SER A 688 -8.88 25.21 -14.16
CA SER A 688 -7.88 26.21 -14.59
C SER A 688 -8.31 27.64 -14.27
N GLU A 689 -9.60 27.97 -14.42
CA GLU A 689 -10.16 29.28 -14.09
C GLU A 689 -10.17 29.51 -12.57
N LEU A 690 -10.60 28.53 -11.77
CA LEU A 690 -10.55 28.58 -10.31
C LEU A 690 -9.11 28.74 -9.78
N GLN A 691 -8.14 28.00 -10.34
CA GLN A 691 -6.72 28.20 -10.01
C GLN A 691 -6.22 29.60 -10.38
N GLY A 692 -6.80 30.24 -11.40
CA GLY A 692 -6.56 31.64 -11.73
C GLY A 692 -7.02 32.60 -10.63
N ILE A 693 -8.23 32.40 -10.13
CA ILE A 693 -8.84 33.18 -9.04
C ILE A 693 -8.07 32.92 -7.72
N ASN A 694 -7.66 31.68 -7.44
CA ASN A 694 -6.92 31.31 -6.24
C ASN A 694 -5.62 32.12 -6.06
N ARG A 695 -5.03 32.64 -7.13
CA ARG A 695 -3.84 33.52 -7.07
C ARG A 695 -4.14 34.87 -6.45
N THR A 696 -5.39 35.27 -6.32
CA THR A 696 -5.77 36.55 -5.69
C THR A 696 -5.82 36.43 -4.18
N LEU A 697 -5.91 35.22 -3.61
CA LEU A 697 -5.88 34.98 -2.18
C LEU A 697 -4.51 35.34 -1.59
N THR A 698 -4.50 36.17 -0.58
CA THR A 698 -3.28 36.81 -0.04
C THR A 698 -2.58 36.01 1.06
N THR A 699 -3.27 35.01 1.64
CA THR A 699 -2.73 34.20 2.72
C THR A 699 -2.47 32.77 2.24
N ALA A 700 -1.74 31.96 3.00
CA ALA A 700 -1.44 30.59 2.70
C ALA A 700 -2.27 29.59 3.54
N GLU A 701 -3.23 30.09 4.30
CA GLU A 701 -3.96 29.29 5.30
C GLU A 701 -5.35 28.84 4.80
N TRP A 702 -5.40 28.45 3.56
CA TRP A 702 -6.56 27.85 2.91
C TRP A 702 -6.13 26.59 2.14
N ASP A 703 -7.06 25.69 1.94
CA ASP A 703 -6.87 24.48 1.15
C ASP A 703 -7.86 24.49 -0.03
N PHE A 704 -7.43 23.96 -1.15
CA PHE A 704 -8.23 23.78 -2.35
C PHE A 704 -8.08 22.36 -2.85
N LYS A 705 -9.18 21.63 -2.85
CA LYS A 705 -9.25 20.30 -3.44
C LYS A 705 -9.98 20.38 -4.78
N SER A 706 -9.36 19.86 -5.80
CA SER A 706 -9.93 19.69 -7.13
C SER A 706 -10.15 18.24 -7.45
N THR A 707 -11.28 17.90 -8.06
CA THR A 707 -11.51 16.56 -8.61
C THR A 707 -10.44 16.20 -9.65
N VAL A 708 -9.96 17.17 -10.44
CA VAL A 708 -8.88 16.94 -11.45
C VAL A 708 -7.61 16.47 -10.76
N ASP A 709 -7.13 17.23 -9.79
CA ASP A 709 -5.92 16.90 -9.03
C ASP A 709 -6.07 15.59 -8.26
N THR A 710 -7.23 15.38 -7.65
CA THR A 710 -7.54 14.18 -6.88
C THR A 710 -7.52 12.92 -7.75
N VAL A 711 -8.14 12.98 -8.93
CA VAL A 711 -8.13 11.87 -9.91
C VAL A 711 -6.72 11.62 -10.44
N GLU A 712 -5.95 12.67 -10.72
CA GLU A 712 -4.58 12.52 -11.19
C GLU A 712 -3.69 11.88 -10.12
N GLN A 713 -3.72 12.36 -8.89
CA GLN A 713 -2.99 11.81 -7.75
C GLN A 713 -3.37 10.34 -7.50
N PHE A 714 -4.66 10.05 -7.51
CA PHE A 714 -5.16 8.69 -7.36
C PHE A 714 -4.66 7.76 -8.48
N ASN A 715 -4.74 8.18 -9.73
CA ASN A 715 -4.27 7.40 -10.87
C ASN A 715 -2.76 7.15 -10.81
N GLN A 716 -1.98 8.12 -10.36
CA GLN A 716 -0.54 7.96 -10.14
C GLN A 716 -0.24 6.93 -9.05
N MET A 717 -0.95 6.98 -7.92
CA MET A 717 -0.83 6.02 -6.82
C MET A 717 -1.15 4.58 -7.29
N ILE A 718 -2.26 4.41 -8.00
CA ILE A 718 -2.68 3.11 -8.51
C ILE A 718 -1.79 2.60 -9.64
N TYR A 719 -1.20 3.49 -10.45
CA TYR A 719 -0.31 3.10 -11.56
C TYR A 719 0.86 2.24 -11.09
N ALA A 720 1.48 2.60 -9.96
CA ALA A 720 2.55 1.82 -9.38
C ALA A 720 2.09 0.40 -8.99
N GLN A 721 0.94 0.30 -8.33
CA GLN A 721 0.36 -0.99 -7.96
C GLN A 721 -0.02 -1.84 -9.18
N LYS A 722 -0.61 -1.22 -10.22
CA LYS A 722 -0.94 -1.86 -11.51
C LYS A 722 0.31 -2.44 -12.18
N LEU A 723 1.38 -1.67 -12.23
CA LEU A 723 2.61 -2.07 -12.89
C LEU A 723 3.29 -3.22 -12.15
N LEU A 724 3.36 -3.16 -10.79
CA LEU A 724 3.89 -4.24 -9.93
C LEU A 724 3.12 -5.54 -10.13
N GLY A 725 1.84 -5.48 -9.91
CA GLY A 725 0.99 -6.66 -9.98
C GLY A 725 1.02 -7.29 -11.37
N ASN A 726 0.90 -6.49 -12.43
CA ASN A 726 0.96 -6.98 -13.81
C ASN A 726 2.36 -7.50 -14.18
N GLY A 727 3.42 -6.92 -13.66
CA GLY A 727 4.80 -7.40 -13.86
C GLY A 727 5.01 -8.79 -13.28
N VAL A 728 4.60 -9.02 -12.04
CA VAL A 728 4.66 -10.35 -11.39
C VAL A 728 3.77 -11.35 -12.15
N ALA A 729 2.58 -10.96 -12.51
CA ALA A 729 1.64 -11.79 -13.25
C ALA A 729 2.19 -12.17 -14.63
N ALA A 730 2.82 -11.25 -15.35
CA ALA A 730 3.47 -11.52 -16.64
C ALA A 730 4.61 -12.54 -16.49
N LEU A 731 5.43 -12.44 -15.46
CA LEU A 731 6.48 -13.43 -15.16
C LEU A 731 5.90 -14.83 -14.93
N LEU A 732 4.79 -14.93 -14.20
CA LEU A 732 4.12 -16.22 -13.97
C LEU A 732 3.53 -16.82 -15.25
N ILE A 733 2.98 -15.99 -16.14
CA ILE A 733 2.56 -16.45 -17.48
C ILE A 733 3.75 -17.00 -18.26
N VAL A 734 4.85 -16.27 -18.32
CA VAL A 734 6.06 -16.69 -19.03
C VAL A 734 6.51 -18.06 -18.51
N ILE A 735 6.49 -18.27 -17.21
CA ILE A 735 6.81 -19.57 -16.60
C ILE A 735 5.83 -20.66 -17.04
N GLY A 736 4.53 -20.36 -17.01
CA GLY A 736 3.47 -21.27 -17.48
C GLY A 736 3.66 -21.67 -18.95
N LEU A 737 3.96 -20.69 -19.79
CA LEU A 737 4.24 -20.89 -21.22
C LEU A 737 5.51 -21.72 -21.46
N ILE A 738 6.61 -21.42 -20.76
CA ILE A 738 7.85 -22.20 -20.86
C ILE A 738 7.60 -23.64 -20.45
N ASN A 739 6.83 -23.87 -19.39
CA ASN A 739 6.42 -25.22 -18.98
C ASN A 739 5.62 -25.93 -20.07
N PHE A 740 4.63 -25.26 -20.66
CA PHE A 740 3.82 -25.84 -21.73
C PHE A 740 4.67 -26.16 -22.97
N VAL A 741 5.49 -25.20 -23.43
CA VAL A 741 6.40 -25.39 -24.58
C VAL A 741 7.36 -26.56 -24.34
N ASN A 742 7.97 -26.59 -23.14
CA ASN A 742 8.90 -27.66 -22.78
C ASN A 742 8.23 -29.05 -22.82
N VAL A 743 7.00 -29.15 -22.30
CA VAL A 743 6.21 -30.37 -22.34
C VAL A 743 5.87 -30.77 -23.79
N MET A 744 5.52 -29.80 -24.63
CA MET A 744 5.23 -30.06 -26.03
C MET A 744 6.47 -30.51 -26.80
N VAL A 745 7.60 -29.78 -26.66
CA VAL A 745 8.88 -30.13 -27.32
C VAL A 745 9.30 -31.54 -26.94
N THR A 746 9.31 -31.83 -25.63
CA THR A 746 9.75 -33.15 -25.16
C THR A 746 8.75 -34.26 -25.49
N GLY A 747 7.45 -33.96 -25.50
CA GLY A 747 6.39 -34.92 -25.90
C GLY A 747 6.47 -35.30 -27.35
N VAL A 748 6.66 -34.32 -28.22
CA VAL A 748 6.82 -34.55 -29.66
C VAL A 748 8.13 -35.27 -29.97
N ALA A 749 9.25 -34.84 -29.36
CA ALA A 749 10.53 -35.47 -29.53
C ALA A 749 10.58 -36.93 -29.04
N ALA A 750 9.90 -37.25 -27.93
CA ALA A 750 9.84 -38.61 -27.41
C ALA A 750 9.02 -39.55 -28.31
N ARG A 751 8.08 -39.01 -29.10
CA ARG A 751 7.22 -39.73 -30.00
C ARG A 751 7.69 -39.66 -31.46
N LYS A 752 8.91 -39.15 -31.71
CA LYS A 752 9.48 -39.03 -33.08
C LYS A 752 9.39 -40.35 -33.87
N ASN A 753 9.71 -41.45 -33.21
CA ASN A 753 9.66 -42.79 -33.79
C ASN A 753 8.23 -43.30 -34.04
N GLU A 754 7.31 -43.06 -33.09
CA GLU A 754 5.90 -43.40 -33.28
C GLU A 754 5.31 -42.67 -34.51
N PHE A 755 5.67 -41.41 -34.68
CA PHE A 755 5.26 -40.62 -35.84
C PHE A 755 5.88 -41.14 -37.14
N ALA A 756 7.14 -41.60 -37.15
CA ALA A 756 7.78 -42.20 -38.32
C ALA A 756 7.07 -43.51 -38.69
N ILE A 757 6.71 -44.36 -37.72
CA ILE A 757 5.93 -45.59 -37.98
C ILE A 757 4.54 -45.24 -38.49
N MET A 758 3.84 -44.24 -37.92
CA MET A 758 2.52 -43.84 -38.42
C MET A 758 2.58 -43.27 -39.83
N GLU A 759 3.62 -42.48 -40.16
CA GLU A 759 3.87 -42.01 -41.54
C GLU A 759 4.14 -43.16 -42.51
N SER A 760 4.88 -44.19 -42.10
CA SER A 760 5.16 -45.38 -42.93
C SER A 760 3.92 -46.24 -43.18
N ILE A 761 2.95 -46.22 -42.28
CA ILE A 761 1.63 -46.91 -42.44
C ILE A 761 0.61 -46.06 -43.23
N GLY A 762 0.98 -44.84 -43.65
CA GLY A 762 0.18 -44.00 -44.51
C GLY A 762 -0.49 -42.79 -43.82
N THR A 763 -0.17 -42.47 -42.55
CA THR A 763 -0.66 -41.26 -41.89
C THR A 763 0.05 -40.05 -42.48
N THR A 764 -0.71 -39.05 -42.93
CA THR A 764 -0.14 -37.84 -43.52
C THR A 764 0.41 -36.88 -42.44
N LYS A 765 1.41 -36.09 -42.80
CA LYS A 765 1.95 -35.02 -41.91
C LYS A 765 0.85 -34.05 -41.44
N LYS A 766 -0.18 -33.81 -42.26
CA LYS A 766 -1.35 -32.98 -41.89
C LYS A 766 -2.18 -33.62 -40.77
N GLN A 767 -2.39 -34.94 -40.83
CA GLN A 767 -3.10 -35.67 -39.77
C GLN A 767 -2.34 -35.71 -38.47
N LEU A 768 -1.01 -35.91 -38.49
CA LEU A 768 -0.16 -35.86 -37.31
C LEU A 768 -0.17 -34.45 -36.65
N ARG A 769 -0.06 -33.42 -37.50
CA ARG A 769 -0.20 -32.05 -37.00
C ARG A 769 -1.57 -31.81 -36.36
N LYS A 770 -2.66 -32.32 -36.96
CA LYS A 770 -4.01 -32.19 -36.40
C LYS A 770 -4.15 -32.91 -35.06
N ILE A 771 -3.56 -34.11 -34.89
CA ILE A 771 -3.53 -34.79 -33.58
C ILE A 771 -2.87 -33.92 -32.53
N LEU A 772 -1.71 -33.35 -32.80
CA LEU A 772 -0.94 -32.51 -31.88
C LEU A 772 -1.68 -31.19 -31.56
N THR A 773 -2.35 -30.60 -32.57
CA THR A 773 -3.18 -29.41 -32.35
C THR A 773 -4.37 -29.73 -31.42
N VAL A 774 -5.02 -30.90 -31.60
CA VAL A 774 -6.09 -31.34 -30.69
C VAL A 774 -5.57 -31.64 -29.29
N GLU A 775 -4.37 -32.24 -29.17
CA GLU A 775 -3.70 -32.39 -27.84
C GLU A 775 -3.53 -31.03 -27.15
N GLY A 776 -3.04 -29.99 -27.87
CA GLY A 776 -2.96 -28.63 -27.40
C GLY A 776 -4.32 -28.03 -26.98
N GLY A 777 -5.34 -28.28 -27.79
CA GLY A 777 -6.73 -27.89 -27.50
C GLY A 777 -7.29 -28.51 -26.20
N ILE A 778 -6.93 -29.76 -25.91
CA ILE A 778 -7.30 -30.41 -24.64
C ILE A 778 -6.61 -29.74 -23.45
N TYR A 779 -5.33 -29.36 -23.58
CA TYR A 779 -4.65 -28.59 -22.55
C TYR A 779 -5.35 -27.25 -22.32
N ALA A 780 -5.71 -26.52 -23.37
CA ALA A 780 -6.44 -25.26 -23.27
C ALA A 780 -7.80 -25.43 -22.56
N LEU A 781 -8.59 -26.45 -23.01
CA LEU A 781 -9.93 -26.70 -22.46
C LEU A 781 -9.90 -27.01 -20.95
N ILE A 782 -9.00 -27.90 -20.53
CA ILE A 782 -8.91 -28.29 -19.12
C ILE A 782 -8.38 -27.13 -18.25
N SER A 783 -7.38 -26.38 -18.74
CA SER A 783 -6.91 -25.19 -18.05
C SER A 783 -8.01 -24.14 -17.93
N THR A 784 -8.80 -23.92 -18.98
CA THR A 784 -9.97 -23.03 -18.94
C THR A 784 -11.03 -23.50 -17.93
N LEU A 785 -11.31 -24.79 -17.85
CA LEU A 785 -12.23 -25.34 -16.86
C LEU A 785 -11.74 -25.07 -15.42
N LEU A 786 -10.45 -25.26 -15.17
CA LEU A 786 -9.85 -24.96 -13.87
C LEU A 786 -9.93 -23.47 -13.52
N ILE A 787 -9.73 -22.59 -14.50
CA ILE A 787 -9.86 -21.14 -14.31
C ILE A 787 -11.30 -20.77 -14.00
N LEU A 788 -12.26 -21.29 -14.76
CA LEU A 788 -13.68 -21.00 -14.55
C LEU A 788 -14.26 -21.61 -13.26
N THR A 789 -13.60 -22.59 -12.66
CA THR A 789 -14.01 -23.19 -11.38
C THR A 789 -13.19 -22.63 -10.22
N PHE A 790 -11.97 -23.11 -10.06
CA PHE A 790 -11.09 -22.72 -8.96
C PHE A 790 -10.58 -21.28 -9.07
N GLY A 791 -10.39 -20.77 -10.30
CA GLY A 791 -10.05 -19.37 -10.53
C GLY A 791 -11.16 -18.43 -10.09
N ASN A 792 -12.43 -18.77 -10.39
CA ASN A 792 -13.57 -17.98 -9.91
C ASN A 792 -13.75 -18.08 -8.40
N ALA A 793 -13.56 -19.27 -7.80
CA ALA A 793 -13.57 -19.39 -6.35
C ALA A 793 -12.51 -18.48 -5.69
N PHE A 794 -11.33 -18.37 -6.29
CA PHE A 794 -10.30 -17.44 -5.86
C PHE A 794 -10.72 -15.97 -6.04
N LEU A 795 -11.35 -15.61 -7.16
CA LEU A 795 -11.87 -14.25 -7.38
C LEU A 795 -12.98 -13.88 -6.38
N MET A 796 -13.80 -14.83 -5.95
CA MET A 796 -14.77 -14.61 -4.86
C MET A 796 -14.08 -14.27 -3.54
N LEU A 797 -12.99 -14.98 -3.20
CA LEU A 797 -12.18 -14.64 -2.02
C LEU A 797 -11.54 -13.24 -2.13
N VAL A 798 -11.15 -12.85 -3.33
CA VAL A 798 -10.67 -11.49 -3.59
C VAL A 798 -11.80 -10.47 -3.42
N ALA A 799 -12.99 -10.76 -3.93
CA ALA A 799 -14.16 -9.90 -3.78
C ALA A 799 -14.52 -9.64 -2.31
N ASP A 800 -14.48 -10.68 -1.48
CA ASP A 800 -14.73 -10.57 -0.04
C ASP A 800 -13.63 -9.80 0.71
N ALA A 801 -12.40 -9.80 0.18
CA ALA A 801 -11.28 -9.09 0.80
C ALA A 801 -11.19 -7.61 0.42
N VAL A 802 -11.67 -7.25 -0.78
CA VAL A 802 -11.55 -5.89 -1.36
C VAL A 802 -12.10 -4.78 -0.45
N PRO A 803 -13.31 -4.89 0.13
CA PRO A 803 -13.84 -3.85 1.02
C PRO A 803 -13.00 -3.61 2.29
N ASN A 804 -12.23 -4.65 2.72
CA ASN A 804 -11.32 -4.53 3.87
C ASN A 804 -9.95 -3.93 3.51
N LEU A 805 -9.68 -3.73 2.21
CA LEU A 805 -8.43 -3.12 1.75
C LEU A 805 -8.55 -1.60 1.60
N ALA A 806 -9.73 -1.13 1.17
CA ALA A 806 -10.07 0.28 1.08
C ALA A 806 -11.60 0.42 1.02
N ASP A 807 -12.13 1.38 1.72
CA ASP A 807 -13.56 1.68 1.86
C ASP A 807 -14.23 2.09 0.54
N TYR A 808 -13.48 2.77 -0.34
CA TYR A 808 -13.93 3.14 -1.69
C TYR A 808 -13.78 2.01 -2.73
N ALA A 809 -13.18 0.88 -2.38
CA ALA A 809 -12.90 -0.18 -3.33
C ALA A 809 -14.12 -1.06 -3.59
N VAL A 810 -14.57 -1.08 -4.83
CA VAL A 810 -15.71 -1.89 -5.27
C VAL A 810 -15.22 -2.97 -6.23
N PHE A 811 -15.41 -4.24 -5.85
CA PHE A 811 -14.99 -5.34 -6.70
C PHE A 811 -15.85 -5.44 -7.95
N GLU A 812 -15.20 -5.35 -9.11
CA GLU A 812 -15.82 -5.65 -10.41
C GLU A 812 -15.20 -6.90 -11.01
N TYR A 813 -16.06 -7.83 -11.40
CA TYR A 813 -15.61 -9.06 -12.04
C TYR A 813 -14.95 -8.78 -13.40
N PRO A 814 -13.65 -9.12 -13.61
CA PRO A 814 -12.91 -8.73 -14.81
C PRO A 814 -13.24 -9.60 -16.04
N ILE A 815 -14.52 -9.64 -16.44
CA ILE A 815 -15.02 -10.55 -17.50
C ILE A 815 -14.27 -10.37 -18.83
N GLY A 816 -13.98 -9.12 -19.22
CA GLY A 816 -13.24 -8.84 -20.45
C GLY A 816 -11.81 -9.37 -20.42
N LEU A 817 -11.16 -9.34 -19.27
CA LEU A 817 -9.81 -9.91 -19.08
C LEU A 817 -9.86 -11.44 -19.11
N VAL A 818 -10.85 -12.06 -18.44
CA VAL A 818 -11.05 -13.51 -18.44
C VAL A 818 -11.18 -14.02 -19.87
N ILE A 819 -12.04 -13.41 -20.69
CA ILE A 819 -12.25 -13.78 -22.09
C ILE A 819 -10.95 -13.64 -22.90
N ARG A 820 -10.23 -12.52 -22.77
CA ARG A 820 -8.95 -12.29 -23.47
C ARG A 820 -7.88 -13.31 -23.10
N LEU A 821 -7.76 -13.65 -21.82
CA LEU A 821 -6.80 -14.64 -21.35
C LEU A 821 -7.14 -16.06 -21.81
N ILE A 822 -8.43 -16.45 -21.79
CA ILE A 822 -8.89 -17.73 -22.34
C ILE A 822 -8.58 -17.80 -23.84
N ALA A 823 -8.89 -16.76 -24.61
CA ALA A 823 -8.56 -16.71 -26.02
C ALA A 823 -7.06 -16.86 -26.28
N ALA A 824 -6.22 -16.15 -25.50
CA ALA A 824 -4.76 -16.26 -25.60
C ALA A 824 -4.25 -17.68 -25.31
N ILE A 825 -4.79 -18.36 -24.30
CA ILE A 825 -4.45 -19.77 -24.01
C ILE A 825 -4.77 -20.64 -25.22
N PHE A 826 -5.97 -20.51 -25.78
CA PHE A 826 -6.36 -21.31 -26.95
C PHE A 826 -5.41 -21.06 -28.13
N VAL A 827 -5.10 -19.79 -28.44
CA VAL A 827 -4.17 -19.44 -29.53
C VAL A 827 -2.80 -20.10 -29.30
N ILE A 828 -2.25 -20.01 -28.11
CA ILE A 828 -0.93 -20.55 -27.75
C ILE A 828 -0.97 -22.09 -27.78
N CYS A 829 -1.94 -22.69 -27.10
CA CYS A 829 -2.03 -24.16 -27.01
C CYS A 829 -2.32 -24.83 -28.34
N LEU A 830 -3.03 -24.19 -29.27
CA LEU A 830 -3.27 -24.72 -30.61
C LEU A 830 -2.08 -24.51 -31.54
N SER A 831 -1.33 -23.42 -31.42
CA SER A 831 -0.23 -23.04 -32.29
C SER A 831 1.07 -23.77 -31.98
N VAL A 832 1.46 -23.79 -30.71
CA VAL A 832 2.78 -24.31 -30.24
C VAL A 832 3.04 -25.75 -30.67
N PRO A 833 2.10 -26.73 -30.52
CA PRO A 833 2.36 -28.11 -30.91
C PRO A 833 2.63 -28.28 -32.42
N GLY A 834 1.96 -27.48 -33.23
CA GLY A 834 2.18 -27.45 -34.68
C GLY A 834 3.53 -26.89 -35.08
N ILE A 835 3.98 -25.84 -34.40
CA ILE A 835 5.30 -25.21 -34.59
C ILE A 835 6.40 -26.21 -34.19
N VAL A 836 6.27 -26.79 -32.99
CA VAL A 836 7.23 -27.78 -32.48
C VAL A 836 7.35 -28.99 -33.41
N TYR A 837 6.22 -29.50 -33.90
CA TYR A 837 6.25 -30.59 -34.86
C TYR A 837 6.99 -30.21 -36.15
N LYS A 838 6.76 -29.02 -36.70
CA LYS A 838 7.44 -28.53 -37.90
C LYS A 838 8.97 -28.44 -37.67
N LEU A 839 9.42 -28.00 -36.53
CA LEU A 839 10.86 -27.91 -36.20
C LEU A 839 11.53 -29.29 -36.07
N ILE A 840 10.81 -30.31 -35.57
CA ILE A 840 11.34 -31.64 -35.32
C ILE A 840 11.21 -32.54 -36.56
N SER A 841 10.27 -32.25 -37.49
CA SER A 841 9.95 -33.07 -38.66
C SER A 841 10.76 -32.76 -39.93
N ASN A 842 11.79 -31.94 -39.84
CA ASN A 842 12.65 -31.59 -41.02
C ASN A 842 13.50 -32.74 -41.54
N GLU A 843 13.67 -33.83 -40.77
CA GLU A 843 14.39 -35.05 -41.22
C GLU A 843 13.47 -35.97 -41.99
N THR A 844 14.02 -36.70 -42.96
CA THR A 844 13.26 -37.71 -43.75
C THR A 844 12.80 -38.87 -42.87
N VAL A 845 11.74 -39.59 -43.27
CA VAL A 845 11.21 -40.77 -42.55
C VAL A 845 12.30 -41.82 -42.38
N ILE A 846 13.15 -42.00 -43.41
CA ILE A 846 14.25 -42.99 -43.42
C ILE A 846 15.34 -42.58 -42.43
N GLU A 847 15.73 -41.30 -42.33
CA GLU A 847 16.70 -40.82 -41.36
C GLU A 847 16.17 -40.94 -39.92
N ARG A 848 14.87 -40.71 -39.73
CA ARG A 848 14.23 -40.87 -38.43
C ARG A 848 14.14 -42.35 -38.01
N MET A 849 13.99 -43.28 -38.96
CA MET A 849 14.00 -44.71 -38.68
C MET A 849 15.43 -45.25 -38.46
N ARG A 850 16.44 -44.76 -39.20
CA ARG A 850 17.85 -45.12 -39.01
C ARG A 850 18.43 -44.67 -37.66
N SER A 851 17.90 -43.61 -37.07
CA SER A 851 18.27 -43.21 -35.72
C SER A 851 17.85 -44.19 -34.61
N PHE A 852 17.24 -45.32 -34.99
CA PHE A 852 16.94 -46.46 -34.12
C PHE A 852 18.20 -47.31 -33.79
N ASP A 853 19.13 -47.39 -34.73
CA ASP A 853 20.28 -48.32 -34.63
C ASP A 853 21.53 -47.69 -34.00
N ASN A 854 21.52 -46.36 -33.80
CA ASN A 854 22.55 -45.62 -33.07
C ASN A 854 22.00 -45.09 -31.77
#